data_9ca15d681d08a2ae0a10d40ac88fba9a
#
_entry.id   9ca15d681d08a2ae0a10d40ac88fba9a
#
_cell.length_a   1.000
_cell.length_b   1.000
_cell.length_c   1.000
_cell.angle_alpha   90.00
_cell.angle_beta   90.00
_cell.angle_gamma   90.00
#
_symmetry.space_group_name_H-M   'P 1'
#
loop_
_entity.id
_entity.type
_entity.pdbx_description
1 polymer ?
#
loop_
_entity_poly.entity_id
_entity_poly.type
_entity_poly.pdbx_seq_one_letter_code
_entity_poly.pdbx_strand_id
1 'polypeptide(L)'
;MELEHPKMQESTLTGQKVKKQSAGLESSDALSSKYHFGSFHELQKGIPRNESTEEKLQWIQSQIIGGNVEFGTPFGRRRLTYADHTATGRCLRYIEDYIINHVLPVYGNCHSSDSYVGCRMTKMAHEVAKYVKKCLGGGEEDAIIFCGSGSTAAIKRLQEVIGVAIPSIIREKVSNCLGNEEKWVVFVGPYEHHSNILSWRQSLAEVVEIGFDDNGLIDMEALRQQLESYKSRNCPMLGSFSACSNVSGIYSDTKAIARLLHQYGAFACFDFAASGPYVKIDMRSGESDGYDAVFLSPHKFLGGPGSPGILLMSKALYHLRSSAPSTSGGGTVHFVNGFSEQDTLYVKNVEEREEAGTPPIIQKIRATLAFWVKEYIGHNVIETMEHNYIQQALERLLPNPKIKILGNVTEKRQAVLSFLIYSTTYSPSAEGNAEDNLDRNETSGLYLWRETGNKKGKPLHGPYISKLLSDLFGIQARGGCACAGPYGHMLLEIDRAQSLALRSAAERGYIGVKPGWTRVSFSYYMSKAEFEFILAAIEFLAIYGQRFLPLYHLNWETGDWSFMKKALKEAGEGYNCDFNGTSLANLIKDFNLGCNDSKENKDKETTEAGLECKYAKFLETAKHIAVMLPKFPTQRRIPEDIDPSLLSFRV
;
A
#
# COMPACT_ATOMS: atom_id res chain seq x y z
N MET A 1 -58.91 13.38 53.88
CA MET A 1 -59.47 12.05 53.63
C MET A 1 -58.24 11.14 53.50
N GLU A 2 -57.81 10.65 54.67
CA GLU A 2 -56.69 9.73 54.87
C GLU A 2 -57.19 8.35 54.48
N LEU A 3 -56.33 7.60 53.80
CA LEU A 3 -56.51 6.13 53.61
C LEU A 3 -55.22 5.41 54.01
N GLU A 4 -55.41 4.60 55.03
CA GLU A 4 -54.42 3.86 55.81
C GLU A 4 -53.67 2.77 55.01
N HIS A 5 -52.43 2.57 55.39
CA HIS A 5 -51.59 1.40 55.02
C HIS A 5 -51.95 0.17 55.87
N PRO A 6 -52.04 -1.03 55.35
CA PRO A 6 -52.01 -2.23 56.15
C PRO A 6 -50.59 -2.74 56.36
N LYS A 7 -50.23 -2.93 57.66
CA LYS A 7 -49.02 -3.60 58.16
C LYS A 7 -49.09 -5.08 57.79
N MET A 8 -48.05 -5.63 57.15
CA MET A 8 -47.83 -7.06 57.04
C MET A 8 -46.99 -7.58 58.22
N GLN A 9 -47.54 -8.63 58.87
CA GLN A 9 -46.94 -9.34 59.98
C GLN A 9 -45.74 -10.23 59.53
N GLU A 10 -44.68 -10.19 60.32
CA GLU A 10 -43.61 -11.17 60.30
C GLU A 10 -44.12 -12.52 60.76
N SER A 11 -43.95 -13.55 59.93
CA SER A 11 -44.03 -14.95 60.33
C SER A 11 -42.68 -15.62 60.20
N THR A 12 -42.07 -15.91 61.36
CA THR A 12 -40.91 -16.79 61.54
C THR A 12 -41.23 -18.21 61.06
N LEU A 13 -40.49 -18.70 60.10
CA LEU A 13 -40.43 -20.12 59.77
C LEU A 13 -38.99 -20.63 59.77
N THR A 14 -38.84 -21.58 60.63
CA THR A 14 -37.68 -22.42 61.01
C THR A 14 -36.95 -23.03 59.81
N GLY A 15 -35.64 -23.13 59.99
CA GLY A 15 -34.66 -23.66 59.00
C GLY A 15 -34.91 -25.06 58.48
N GLN A 16 -34.88 -25.15 57.18
CA GLN A 16 -34.50 -26.36 56.47
C GLN A 16 -33.32 -26.06 55.56
N LYS A 17 -32.18 -26.73 55.81
CA LYS A 17 -31.01 -26.71 54.95
C LYS A 17 -31.38 -27.32 53.60
N VAL A 18 -31.62 -26.48 52.59
CA VAL A 18 -31.65 -26.93 51.21
C VAL A 18 -30.20 -27.01 50.71
N LYS A 19 -29.74 -28.24 50.48
CA LYS A 19 -28.49 -28.51 49.75
C LYS A 19 -28.62 -27.86 48.38
N LYS A 20 -27.86 -26.78 48.14
CA LYS A 20 -27.60 -26.32 46.79
C LYS A 20 -26.81 -27.39 46.05
N GLN A 21 -27.47 -28.15 45.19
CA GLN A 21 -26.80 -28.78 44.07
C GLN A 21 -26.34 -27.65 43.15
N SER A 22 -25.03 -27.42 43.17
CA SER A 22 -24.38 -26.64 42.13
C SER A 22 -24.49 -27.43 40.84
N ALA A 23 -25.46 -27.06 40.00
CA ALA A 23 -25.39 -27.39 38.58
C ALA A 23 -24.15 -26.73 38.06
N GLY A 24 -23.10 -27.52 37.84
CA GLY A 24 -21.88 -27.05 37.22
C GLY A 24 -22.22 -26.41 35.88
N LEU A 25 -21.94 -25.14 35.76
CA LEU A 25 -21.69 -24.59 34.44
C LEU A 25 -20.55 -25.42 33.86
N GLU A 26 -20.90 -26.35 32.97
CA GLU A 26 -19.92 -26.97 32.08
C GLU A 26 -19.20 -25.82 31.39
N SER A 27 -17.89 -25.74 31.62
CA SER A 27 -17.04 -24.73 31.01
C SER A 27 -17.22 -24.77 29.50
N SER A 28 -17.19 -23.63 28.84
CA SER A 28 -17.27 -23.48 27.37
C SER A 28 -16.31 -24.41 26.61
N ASP A 29 -15.30 -24.94 27.30
CA ASP A 29 -14.33 -25.91 26.77
C ASP A 29 -14.90 -27.33 26.60
N ALA A 30 -15.91 -27.75 27.37
CA ALA A 30 -16.53 -29.07 27.25
C ALA A 30 -17.49 -29.17 26.05
N LEU A 31 -18.12 -28.07 25.64
CA LEU A 31 -18.90 -27.97 24.41
C LEU A 31 -18.01 -27.91 23.16
N SER A 32 -16.78 -27.41 23.30
CA SER A 32 -15.78 -27.33 22.25
C SER A 32 -15.28 -28.70 21.76
N SER A 33 -15.27 -29.71 22.64
CA SER A 33 -14.77 -31.05 22.28
C SER A 33 -15.76 -31.93 21.49
N LYS A 34 -17.06 -31.63 21.50
CA LYS A 34 -18.10 -32.37 20.78
C LYS A 34 -18.33 -31.92 19.33
N TYR A 35 -17.92 -30.69 19.01
CA TYR A 35 -17.99 -30.18 17.64
C TYR A 35 -16.57 -29.70 17.30
N HIS A 36 -15.80 -30.56 16.63
CA HIS A 36 -14.60 -30.13 15.91
C HIS A 36 -15.02 -29.12 14.85
N PHE A 37 -15.22 -27.87 15.24
CA PHE A 37 -15.29 -26.79 14.29
C PHE A 37 -13.90 -26.73 13.65
N GLY A 38 -13.85 -26.99 12.35
CA GLY A 38 -12.64 -26.82 11.55
C GLY A 38 -12.17 -25.38 11.65
N SER A 39 -11.57 -25.10 12.82
CA SER A 39 -10.73 -23.92 13.01
C SER A 39 -9.56 -24.02 12.03
N PHE A 40 -8.67 -23.07 12.01
CA PHE A 40 -7.48 -23.00 11.19
C PHE A 40 -6.69 -24.31 10.94
N HIS A 41 -7.00 -25.41 11.62
CA HIS A 41 -6.51 -26.77 11.32
C HIS A 41 -6.86 -27.26 9.91
N GLU A 42 -8.00 -26.83 9.36
CA GLU A 42 -8.35 -27.17 7.96
C GLU A 42 -7.53 -26.37 6.96
N LEU A 43 -7.04 -25.18 7.34
CA LEU A 43 -6.07 -24.41 6.57
C LEU A 43 -4.77 -25.16 6.32
N GLN A 44 -4.41 -26.09 7.19
CA GLN A 44 -3.18 -26.89 7.05
C GLN A 44 -3.35 -28.10 6.14
N LYS A 45 -4.58 -28.41 5.68
CA LYS A 45 -4.82 -29.48 4.70
C LYS A 45 -4.44 -28.98 3.31
N GLY A 46 -3.54 -29.67 2.65
CA GLY A 46 -3.06 -29.33 1.30
C GLY A 46 -1.90 -28.34 1.24
N ILE A 47 -1.34 -27.97 2.39
CA ILE A 47 -0.12 -27.19 2.45
C ILE A 47 1.06 -28.13 2.61
N PRO A 48 2.13 -27.85 1.89
CA PRO A 48 3.40 -28.55 2.08
C PRO A 48 3.87 -28.45 3.55
N ARG A 49 4.14 -29.59 4.17
CA ARG A 49 4.69 -29.66 5.54
C ARG A 49 6.16 -30.01 5.48
N ASN A 50 7.00 -29.26 6.20
CA ASN A 50 8.47 -29.46 6.27
C ASN A 50 9.24 -29.17 4.97
N GLU A 51 8.87 -28.15 4.20
CA GLU A 51 9.50 -27.85 2.94
C GLU A 51 10.60 -26.79 3.05
N SER A 52 11.47 -26.83 2.05
CA SER A 52 12.49 -25.83 1.81
C SER A 52 11.83 -24.45 1.52
N THR A 53 12.56 -23.38 1.72
CA THR A 53 12.12 -22.03 1.36
C THR A 53 11.68 -21.94 -0.09
N GLU A 54 12.42 -22.61 -0.98
CA GLU A 54 12.15 -22.60 -2.42
C GLU A 54 10.82 -23.26 -2.76
N GLU A 55 10.52 -24.42 -2.19
CA GLU A 55 9.24 -25.12 -2.38
C GLU A 55 8.05 -24.28 -1.89
N LYS A 56 8.19 -23.60 -0.73
CA LYS A 56 7.16 -22.68 -0.24
C LYS A 56 6.90 -21.53 -1.21
N LEU A 57 7.95 -20.92 -1.75
CA LEU A 57 7.82 -19.82 -2.71
C LEU A 57 7.21 -20.30 -4.03
N GLN A 58 7.62 -21.47 -4.55
CA GLN A 58 7.04 -22.07 -5.74
C GLN A 58 5.56 -22.39 -5.53
N TRP A 59 5.19 -22.96 -4.37
CA TRP A 59 3.79 -23.17 -4.04
C TRP A 59 2.99 -21.86 -4.06
N ILE A 60 3.49 -20.81 -3.40
CA ILE A 60 2.84 -19.48 -3.42
C ILE A 60 2.67 -18.96 -4.85
N GLN A 61 3.71 -19.03 -5.68
CA GLN A 61 3.64 -18.59 -7.08
C GLN A 61 2.54 -19.35 -7.84
N SER A 62 2.39 -20.66 -7.62
CA SER A 62 1.35 -21.48 -8.24
C SER A 62 -0.08 -21.07 -7.82
N GLN A 63 -0.22 -20.45 -6.65
CA GLN A 63 -1.50 -20.03 -6.11
C GLN A 63 -1.95 -18.64 -6.59
N ILE A 64 -1.09 -17.87 -7.26
CA ILE A 64 -1.43 -16.51 -7.70
C ILE A 64 -2.51 -16.55 -8.78
N ILE A 65 -3.66 -15.93 -8.49
CA ILE A 65 -4.73 -15.81 -9.47
C ILE A 65 -4.31 -14.81 -10.55
N GLY A 66 -4.33 -15.27 -11.80
CA GLY A 66 -3.95 -14.45 -12.94
C GLY A 66 -2.44 -14.30 -13.15
N GLY A 67 -1.60 -15.19 -12.58
CA GLY A 67 -0.15 -15.20 -12.78
C GLY A 67 0.27 -15.39 -14.24
N ASN A 68 -0.57 -16.02 -15.07
CA ASN A 68 -0.31 -16.29 -16.49
C ASN A 68 -1.23 -15.50 -17.44
N VAL A 69 -1.88 -14.43 -16.95
CA VAL A 69 -2.78 -13.62 -17.78
C VAL A 69 -1.99 -12.83 -18.81
N GLU A 70 -2.49 -12.84 -20.04
CA GLU A 70 -2.02 -11.98 -21.12
C GLU A 70 -3.09 -10.98 -21.52
N PHE A 71 -2.66 -9.79 -21.92
CA PHE A 71 -3.55 -8.73 -22.41
C PHE A 71 -3.00 -8.07 -23.68
N GLY A 72 -3.90 -7.48 -24.46
CA GLY A 72 -3.54 -6.79 -25.68
C GLY A 72 -2.98 -5.40 -25.41
N THR A 73 -1.87 -5.07 -26.07
CA THR A 73 -1.25 -3.73 -26.06
C THR A 73 -1.10 -3.20 -27.50
N PRO A 74 -0.76 -1.93 -27.70
CA PRO A 74 -0.45 -1.42 -29.03
C PRO A 74 0.66 -2.18 -29.77
N PHE A 75 1.53 -2.84 -29.02
CA PHE A 75 2.69 -3.58 -29.55
C PHE A 75 2.51 -5.10 -29.50
N GLY A 76 1.28 -5.56 -29.32
CA GLY A 76 0.93 -6.98 -29.30
C GLY A 76 0.51 -7.49 -27.91
N ARG A 77 0.35 -8.81 -27.81
CA ARG A 77 0.01 -9.45 -26.53
C ARG A 77 1.20 -9.43 -25.58
N ARG A 78 0.94 -9.11 -24.33
CA ARG A 78 1.94 -9.09 -23.26
C ARG A 78 1.46 -9.89 -22.06
N ARG A 79 2.36 -10.66 -21.43
CA ARG A 79 2.10 -11.26 -20.15
C ARG A 79 2.03 -10.18 -19.08
N LEU A 80 1.07 -10.29 -18.17
CA LEU A 80 0.94 -9.39 -17.02
C LEU A 80 2.06 -9.69 -16.01
N THR A 81 3.05 -8.80 -15.91
CA THR A 81 4.10 -8.82 -14.89
C THR A 81 3.79 -7.76 -13.85
N TYR A 82 3.39 -8.18 -12.64
CA TYR A 82 2.90 -7.24 -11.63
C TYR A 82 4.02 -6.71 -10.75
N ALA A 83 4.23 -5.40 -10.76
CA ALA A 83 5.29 -4.69 -10.03
C ALA A 83 4.76 -3.49 -9.21
N ASP A 84 3.46 -3.48 -8.84
CA ASP A 84 2.85 -2.43 -8.00
C ASP A 84 2.33 -2.97 -6.65
N HIS A 85 3.10 -3.87 -6.02
CA HIS A 85 2.74 -4.51 -4.76
C HIS A 85 2.56 -3.51 -3.60
N THR A 86 3.28 -2.40 -3.61
CA THR A 86 3.11 -1.32 -2.62
C THR A 86 1.71 -0.69 -2.68
N ALA A 87 1.01 -0.78 -3.81
CA ALA A 87 -0.36 -0.28 -3.94
C ALA A 87 -1.39 -1.28 -3.44
N THR A 88 -1.27 -2.57 -3.84
CA THR A 88 -2.13 -3.67 -3.39
C THR A 88 -1.46 -5.01 -3.64
N GLY A 89 -1.81 -6.05 -2.86
CA GLY A 89 -1.35 -7.41 -3.05
C GLY A 89 -2.05 -8.13 -4.22
N ARG A 90 -1.70 -9.41 -4.42
CA ARG A 90 -2.34 -10.31 -5.40
C ARG A 90 -3.28 -11.27 -4.66
N CYS A 91 -4.36 -11.72 -5.33
CA CYS A 91 -5.25 -12.74 -4.81
C CYS A 91 -4.62 -14.14 -4.94
N LEU A 92 -4.92 -15.01 -3.98
CA LEU A 92 -4.47 -16.40 -3.95
C LEU A 92 -5.65 -17.37 -4.10
N ARG A 93 -5.53 -18.33 -4.99
CA ARG A 93 -6.52 -19.39 -5.19
C ARG A 93 -6.84 -20.13 -3.88
N TYR A 94 -5.83 -20.48 -3.14
CA TYR A 94 -5.96 -21.13 -1.84
C TYR A 94 -6.91 -20.40 -0.87
N ILE A 95 -6.82 -19.06 -0.80
CA ILE A 95 -7.70 -18.24 0.05
C ILE A 95 -9.13 -18.21 -0.49
N GLU A 96 -9.28 -18.04 -1.81
CA GLU A 96 -10.61 -18.03 -2.43
C GLU A 96 -11.31 -19.39 -2.27
N ASP A 97 -10.58 -20.48 -2.53
CA ASP A 97 -11.11 -21.85 -2.38
C ASP A 97 -11.52 -22.13 -0.92
N TYR A 98 -10.72 -21.66 0.06
CA TYR A 98 -11.10 -21.76 1.46
C TYR A 98 -12.40 -21.02 1.77
N ILE A 99 -12.53 -19.79 1.30
CA ILE A 99 -13.75 -19.00 1.51
C ILE A 99 -14.95 -19.68 0.86
N ILE A 100 -14.81 -20.13 -0.39
CA ILE A 100 -15.89 -20.77 -1.16
C ILE A 100 -16.33 -22.09 -0.51
N ASN A 101 -15.39 -22.93 -0.09
CA ASN A 101 -15.69 -24.30 0.32
C ASN A 101 -15.96 -24.45 1.83
N HIS A 102 -15.44 -23.55 2.68
CA HIS A 102 -15.48 -23.69 4.14
C HIS A 102 -16.21 -22.56 4.87
N VAL A 103 -16.33 -21.38 4.26
CA VAL A 103 -17.00 -20.22 4.88
C VAL A 103 -18.40 -20.04 4.30
N LEU A 104 -18.53 -19.90 2.98
CA LEU A 104 -19.80 -19.58 2.33
C LEU A 104 -20.91 -20.63 2.56
N PRO A 105 -20.64 -21.96 2.59
CA PRO A 105 -21.70 -22.95 2.80
C PRO A 105 -22.39 -22.86 4.16
N VAL A 106 -21.72 -22.24 5.14
CA VAL A 106 -22.21 -22.10 6.52
C VAL A 106 -22.28 -20.63 6.94
N TYR A 107 -22.29 -19.73 5.96
CA TYR A 107 -22.34 -18.30 6.22
C TYR A 107 -23.68 -17.87 6.80
N GLY A 108 -23.65 -17.04 7.82
CA GLY A 108 -24.79 -16.40 8.45
C GLY A 108 -24.34 -15.15 9.20
N ASN A 109 -25.29 -14.44 9.83
CA ASN A 109 -24.94 -13.28 10.65
C ASN A 109 -24.28 -13.75 11.96
N CYS A 110 -23.42 -12.89 12.52
CA CYS A 110 -22.90 -13.05 13.89
C CYS A 110 -23.86 -12.45 14.93
N HIS A 111 -23.47 -12.41 16.21
CA HIS A 111 -24.25 -11.96 17.37
C HIS A 111 -25.46 -12.83 17.72
N SER A 112 -25.46 -14.11 17.28
CA SER A 112 -26.46 -15.10 17.66
C SER A 112 -25.79 -16.42 18.00
N SER A 113 -26.20 -17.03 19.11
CA SER A 113 -25.81 -18.38 19.52
C SER A 113 -26.89 -19.42 19.30
N ASP A 114 -28.08 -19.01 18.82
CA ASP A 114 -29.29 -19.85 18.79
C ASP A 114 -29.34 -20.77 17.57
N SER A 115 -28.61 -20.43 16.52
CA SER A 115 -28.52 -21.21 15.30
C SER A 115 -27.12 -21.74 15.03
N TYR A 116 -27.00 -22.83 14.30
CA TYR A 116 -25.74 -23.42 13.89
C TYR A 116 -24.86 -22.40 13.15
N VAL A 117 -25.41 -21.70 12.16
CA VAL A 117 -24.67 -20.71 11.35
C VAL A 117 -24.30 -19.47 12.16
N GLY A 118 -25.21 -18.97 13.01
CA GLY A 118 -24.96 -17.82 13.87
C GLY A 118 -23.85 -18.08 14.88
N CYS A 119 -23.93 -19.21 15.60
CA CYS A 119 -22.89 -19.64 16.54
C CYS A 119 -21.53 -19.80 15.85
N ARG A 120 -21.48 -20.46 14.68
CA ARG A 120 -20.26 -20.69 13.92
C ARG A 120 -19.62 -19.37 13.44
N MET A 121 -20.41 -18.45 12.89
CA MET A 121 -19.89 -17.17 12.39
C MET A 121 -19.44 -16.25 13.51
N THR A 122 -20.16 -16.19 14.63
CA THR A 122 -19.75 -15.43 15.82
C THR A 122 -18.42 -15.93 16.35
N LYS A 123 -18.27 -17.25 16.52
CA LYS A 123 -17.03 -17.86 16.97
C LYS A 123 -15.88 -17.60 16.00
N MET A 124 -16.11 -17.76 14.70
CA MET A 124 -15.10 -17.49 13.67
C MET A 124 -14.68 -16.01 13.66
N ALA A 125 -15.62 -15.08 13.79
CA ALA A 125 -15.32 -13.65 13.84
C ALA A 125 -14.42 -13.28 15.03
N HIS A 126 -14.62 -13.92 16.20
CA HIS A 126 -13.74 -13.73 17.36
C HIS A 126 -12.36 -14.38 17.19
N GLU A 127 -12.31 -15.61 16.65
CA GLU A 127 -11.06 -16.34 16.44
C GLU A 127 -10.14 -15.61 15.44
N VAL A 128 -10.70 -15.07 14.34
CA VAL A 128 -9.91 -14.32 13.34
C VAL A 128 -9.36 -13.01 13.92
N ALA A 129 -10.14 -12.30 14.73
CA ALA A 129 -9.68 -11.10 15.40
C ALA A 129 -8.53 -11.41 16.39
N LYS A 130 -8.70 -12.44 17.22
CA LYS A 130 -7.69 -12.90 18.17
C LYS A 130 -6.40 -13.35 17.47
N TYR A 131 -6.52 -14.06 16.35
CA TYR A 131 -5.35 -14.49 15.58
C TYR A 131 -4.54 -13.32 15.03
N VAL A 132 -5.19 -12.35 14.38
CA VAL A 132 -4.50 -11.16 13.83
C VAL A 132 -3.87 -10.34 14.95
N LYS A 133 -4.58 -10.13 16.06
CA LYS A 133 -4.07 -9.45 17.24
C LYS A 133 -2.79 -10.09 17.77
N LYS A 134 -2.76 -11.43 17.86
CA LYS A 134 -1.57 -12.19 18.23
C LYS A 134 -0.42 -12.03 17.23
N CYS A 135 -0.68 -12.08 15.91
CA CYS A 135 0.35 -11.87 14.89
C CYS A 135 1.00 -10.48 14.96
N LEU A 136 0.30 -9.52 15.55
CA LEU A 136 0.77 -8.14 15.75
C LEU A 136 1.38 -7.89 17.14
N GLY A 137 1.53 -8.93 17.97
CA GLY A 137 2.05 -8.81 19.34
C GLY A 137 1.10 -8.12 20.32
N GLY A 138 -0.20 -7.99 19.96
CA GLY A 138 -1.19 -7.39 20.85
C GLY A 138 -1.63 -8.31 21.98
N GLY A 139 -1.83 -7.73 23.17
CA GLY A 139 -2.23 -8.40 24.42
C GLY A 139 -3.68 -8.11 24.82
N GLU A 140 -3.96 -8.35 26.11
CA GLU A 140 -5.29 -8.08 26.69
C GLU A 140 -5.58 -6.59 26.85
N GLU A 141 -4.54 -5.76 27.03
CA GLU A 141 -4.66 -4.30 27.12
C GLU A 141 -4.78 -3.61 25.75
N ASP A 142 -4.80 -4.38 24.69
CA ASP A 142 -4.98 -3.88 23.34
C ASP A 142 -6.36 -4.24 22.79
N ALA A 143 -6.88 -3.39 21.90
CA ALA A 143 -8.10 -3.62 21.16
C ALA A 143 -7.82 -3.62 19.66
N ILE A 144 -8.35 -4.63 18.95
CA ILE A 144 -8.31 -4.70 17.49
C ILE A 144 -9.65 -4.29 16.91
N ILE A 145 -9.66 -3.33 16.00
CA ILE A 145 -10.87 -2.84 15.32
C ILE A 145 -10.69 -2.96 13.82
N PHE A 146 -11.62 -3.64 13.18
CA PHE A 146 -11.66 -3.75 11.73
C PHE A 146 -12.43 -2.57 11.14
N CYS A 147 -11.78 -1.79 10.29
CA CYS A 147 -12.27 -0.53 9.77
C CYS A 147 -12.45 -0.62 8.24
N GLY A 148 -13.24 0.23 7.64
CA GLY A 148 -13.51 0.28 6.21
C GLY A 148 -12.27 0.12 5.30
N SER A 149 -11.82 1.18 4.62
CA SER A 149 -10.79 1.08 3.57
C SER A 149 -9.36 1.29 4.09
N GLY A 150 -8.67 0.21 4.43
CA GLY A 150 -7.24 0.22 4.77
C GLY A 150 -6.87 1.12 5.96
N SER A 151 -5.59 1.51 6.04
CA SER A 151 -5.08 2.40 7.11
C SER A 151 -5.76 3.76 7.14
N THR A 152 -6.30 4.25 6.02
CA THR A 152 -7.09 5.49 5.99
C THR A 152 -8.27 5.42 6.96
N ALA A 153 -9.03 4.32 6.93
CA ALA A 153 -10.16 4.12 7.84
C ALA A 153 -9.69 3.83 9.28
N ALA A 154 -8.55 3.16 9.45
CA ALA A 154 -7.97 2.89 10.76
C ALA A 154 -7.52 4.17 11.47
N ILE A 155 -6.82 5.08 10.77
CA ILE A 155 -6.43 6.40 11.30
C ILE A 155 -7.67 7.23 11.63
N LYS A 156 -8.68 7.23 10.75
CA LYS A 156 -9.93 7.93 11.01
C LYS A 156 -10.65 7.37 12.25
N ARG A 157 -10.65 6.04 12.42
CA ARG A 157 -11.22 5.39 13.59
C ARG A 157 -10.49 5.79 14.88
N LEU A 158 -9.16 5.87 14.87
CA LEU A 158 -8.42 6.38 16.02
C LEU A 158 -8.83 7.82 16.35
N GLN A 159 -8.94 8.69 15.35
CA GLN A 159 -9.38 10.07 15.54
C GLN A 159 -10.79 10.16 16.15
N GLU A 160 -11.69 9.25 15.78
CA GLU A 160 -13.02 9.15 16.35
C GLU A 160 -12.97 8.74 17.82
N VAL A 161 -12.22 7.69 18.15
CA VAL A 161 -12.16 7.16 19.53
C VAL A 161 -11.39 8.05 20.52
N ILE A 162 -10.47 8.89 20.05
CA ILE A 162 -9.81 9.91 20.89
C ILE A 162 -10.56 11.26 20.88
N GLY A 163 -11.65 11.37 20.12
CA GLY A 163 -12.55 12.53 20.13
C GLY A 163 -12.09 13.74 19.30
N VAL A 164 -11.14 13.57 18.35
CA VAL A 164 -10.65 14.69 17.49
C VAL A 164 -11.26 14.70 16.09
N ALA A 165 -12.01 13.67 15.72
CA ALA A 165 -12.69 13.61 14.43
C ALA A 165 -13.90 14.53 14.41
N ILE A 166 -14.01 15.37 13.38
CA ILE A 166 -15.10 16.32 13.22
C ILE A 166 -15.46 16.53 11.76
N PRO A 167 -16.74 16.77 11.42
CA PRO A 167 -17.11 17.25 10.09
C PRO A 167 -16.49 18.61 9.78
N SER A 168 -15.93 18.76 8.58
CA SER A 168 -15.21 19.97 8.16
C SER A 168 -16.06 21.25 8.26
N ILE A 169 -17.37 21.14 8.04
CA ILE A 169 -18.31 22.27 8.05
C ILE A 169 -18.42 22.97 9.42
N ILE A 170 -18.16 22.25 10.53
CA ILE A 170 -18.22 22.80 11.89
C ILE A 170 -16.87 22.90 12.58
N ARG A 171 -15.79 22.46 11.89
CA ARG A 171 -14.44 22.34 12.47
C ARG A 171 -13.93 23.66 13.06
N GLU A 172 -14.01 24.74 12.30
CA GLU A 172 -13.52 26.05 12.74
C GLU A 172 -14.28 26.54 13.99
N LYS A 173 -15.61 26.39 13.99
CA LYS A 173 -16.44 26.78 15.12
C LYS A 173 -16.08 26.04 16.40
N VAL A 174 -15.93 24.72 16.32
CA VAL A 174 -15.58 23.89 17.49
C VAL A 174 -14.13 24.12 17.91
N SER A 175 -13.18 24.24 16.96
CA SER A 175 -11.79 24.51 17.28
C SER A 175 -11.57 25.81 18.05
N ASN A 176 -12.41 26.83 17.81
CA ASN A 176 -12.37 28.12 18.52
C ASN A 176 -12.95 28.03 19.95
N CYS A 177 -13.71 26.97 20.26
CA CYS A 177 -14.26 26.76 21.61
C CYS A 177 -13.33 25.97 22.53
N LEU A 178 -12.30 25.27 21.97
CA LEU A 178 -11.37 24.44 22.73
C LEU A 178 -10.22 25.29 23.29
N GLY A 179 -9.93 25.11 24.58
CA GLY A 179 -8.71 25.62 25.20
C GLY A 179 -7.44 24.94 24.67
N ASN A 180 -6.29 25.57 24.88
CA ASN A 180 -5.01 25.02 24.40
C ASN A 180 -4.64 23.68 25.07
N GLU A 181 -5.08 23.46 26.29
CA GLU A 181 -4.90 22.24 27.06
C GLU A 181 -5.83 21.09 26.63
N GLU A 182 -6.95 21.43 25.95
CA GLU A 182 -7.92 20.44 25.45
C GLU A 182 -7.56 19.93 24.05
N LYS A 183 -6.74 20.68 23.31
CA LYS A 183 -6.35 20.33 21.95
C LYS A 183 -5.23 19.30 21.95
N TRP A 184 -5.47 18.19 21.27
CA TRP A 184 -4.40 17.24 20.96
C TRP A 184 -3.34 17.89 20.10
N VAL A 185 -2.07 17.58 20.37
CA VAL A 185 -0.94 17.89 19.49
C VAL A 185 -0.48 16.61 18.83
N VAL A 186 -0.44 16.61 17.50
CA VAL A 186 -0.08 15.43 16.71
C VAL A 186 1.17 15.73 15.90
N PHE A 187 2.25 15.00 16.18
CA PHE A 187 3.50 15.04 15.45
C PHE A 187 3.44 14.05 14.30
N VAL A 188 3.75 14.49 13.08
CA VAL A 188 3.78 13.65 11.89
C VAL A 188 5.13 13.76 11.20
N GLY A 189 5.54 12.70 10.52
CA GLY A 189 6.82 12.63 9.83
C GLY A 189 6.79 13.23 8.43
N PRO A 190 7.95 13.29 7.77
CA PRO A 190 8.07 13.82 6.42
C PRO A 190 7.66 12.82 5.32
N TYR A 191 7.56 11.50 5.65
CA TYR A 191 7.23 10.43 4.70
C TYR A 191 5.75 10.15 4.56
N GLU A 192 4.88 10.94 5.20
CA GLU A 192 3.50 10.57 5.40
C GLU A 192 2.73 10.42 4.10
N HIS A 193 2.04 9.29 3.98
CA HIS A 193 1.00 9.12 2.99
C HIS A 193 -0.14 10.12 3.23
N HIS A 194 -0.83 10.55 2.18
CA HIS A 194 -1.96 11.48 2.30
C HIS A 194 -2.99 11.04 3.37
N SER A 195 -3.18 9.74 3.58
CA SER A 195 -4.08 9.21 4.61
C SER A 195 -3.67 9.61 6.03
N ASN A 196 -2.38 9.67 6.31
CA ASN A 196 -1.89 10.01 7.64
C ASN A 196 -1.72 11.52 7.85
N ILE A 197 -1.41 12.30 6.81
CA ILE A 197 -1.25 13.74 6.97
C ILE A 197 -2.56 14.51 6.82
N LEU A 198 -3.38 14.21 5.78
CA LEU A 198 -4.58 15.00 5.49
C LEU A 198 -5.66 14.82 6.56
N SER A 199 -5.84 13.61 7.08
CA SER A 199 -6.83 13.35 8.11
C SER A 199 -6.53 14.11 9.41
N TRP A 200 -5.26 14.19 9.81
CA TRP A 200 -4.83 14.95 10.97
C TRP A 200 -5.00 16.47 10.75
N ARG A 201 -4.56 17.00 9.60
CA ARG A 201 -4.77 18.42 9.24
C ARG A 201 -6.23 18.83 9.22
N GLN A 202 -7.17 17.89 8.99
CA GLN A 202 -8.61 18.12 9.00
C GLN A 202 -9.29 17.77 10.33
N SER A 203 -8.57 17.28 11.32
CA SER A 203 -9.06 16.99 12.67
C SER A 203 -9.09 18.26 13.55
N LEU A 204 -9.49 18.12 14.81
CA LEU A 204 -9.38 19.17 15.83
C LEU A 204 -7.97 19.29 16.43
N ALA A 205 -7.06 18.39 16.09
CA ALA A 205 -5.69 18.42 16.59
C ALA A 205 -4.85 19.55 15.95
N GLU A 206 -3.91 20.06 16.72
CA GLU A 206 -2.80 20.87 16.22
C GLU A 206 -1.76 19.91 15.62
N VAL A 207 -1.37 20.10 14.35
CA VAL A 207 -0.45 19.21 13.65
C VAL A 207 0.93 19.85 13.53
N VAL A 208 1.93 19.15 14.01
CA VAL A 208 3.34 19.53 13.94
C VAL A 208 4.06 18.59 12.97
N GLU A 209 4.51 19.13 11.86
CA GLU A 209 5.24 18.37 10.83
C GLU A 209 6.72 18.40 11.13
N ILE A 210 7.32 17.21 11.34
CA ILE A 210 8.75 17.04 11.56
C ILE A 210 9.44 16.90 10.21
N GLY A 211 10.53 17.60 10.03
CA GLY A 211 11.31 17.62 8.80
C GLY A 211 12.29 16.46 8.67
N PHE A 212 13.26 16.66 7.78
CA PHE A 212 14.36 15.73 7.51
C PHE A 212 15.64 16.19 8.18
N ASP A 213 16.47 15.24 8.58
CA ASP A 213 17.87 15.46 8.86
C ASP A 213 18.71 15.56 7.57
N ASP A 214 20.02 15.77 7.70
CA ASP A 214 20.96 15.89 6.58
C ASP A 214 21.06 14.59 5.73
N ASN A 215 20.64 13.46 6.26
CA ASN A 215 20.62 12.18 5.57
C ASN A 215 19.28 11.90 4.88
N GLY A 216 18.31 12.81 4.99
CA GLY A 216 16.96 12.64 4.47
C GLY A 216 16.12 11.65 5.28
N LEU A 217 16.44 11.45 6.56
CA LEU A 217 15.69 10.69 7.53
C LEU A 217 14.84 11.62 8.41
N ILE A 218 13.99 11.05 9.26
CA ILE A 218 13.20 11.85 10.22
C ILE A 218 14.17 12.55 11.19
N ASP A 219 14.05 13.87 11.30
CA ASP A 219 14.87 14.67 12.23
C ASP A 219 14.43 14.42 13.68
N MET A 220 15.13 13.52 14.34
CA MET A 220 14.87 13.13 15.73
C MET A 220 15.16 14.25 16.72
N GLU A 221 16.11 15.14 16.40
CA GLU A 221 16.43 16.29 17.25
C GLU A 221 15.35 17.36 17.15
N ALA A 222 14.85 17.65 15.94
CA ALA A 222 13.70 18.53 15.75
C ALA A 222 12.45 17.97 16.47
N LEU A 223 12.20 16.64 16.40
CA LEU A 223 11.11 16.01 17.13
C LEU A 223 11.27 16.22 18.65
N ARG A 224 12.48 16.03 19.20
CA ARG A 224 12.76 16.24 20.62
C ARG A 224 12.47 17.68 21.05
N GLN A 225 12.96 18.66 20.28
CA GLN A 225 12.75 20.08 20.57
C GLN A 225 11.26 20.46 20.54
N GLN A 226 10.51 19.94 19.57
CA GLN A 226 9.08 20.16 19.50
C GLN A 226 8.36 19.55 20.70
N LEU A 227 8.63 18.29 21.05
CA LEU A 227 8.05 17.63 22.22
C LEU A 227 8.33 18.41 23.52
N GLU A 228 9.55 18.92 23.69
CA GLU A 228 9.90 19.73 24.84
C GLU A 228 9.10 21.04 24.91
N SER A 229 8.94 21.71 23.76
CA SER A 229 8.18 22.95 23.68
C SER A 229 6.70 22.79 24.05
N TYR A 230 6.11 21.63 23.72
CA TYR A 230 4.70 21.34 24.04
C TYR A 230 4.48 20.74 25.43
N LYS A 231 5.51 20.18 26.08
CA LYS A 231 5.43 19.59 27.42
C LYS A 231 4.82 20.55 28.45
N SER A 232 5.17 21.83 28.36
CA SER A 232 4.68 22.87 29.29
C SER A 232 3.20 23.18 29.16
N ARG A 233 2.56 22.84 28.03
CA ARG A 233 1.13 23.11 27.79
C ARG A 233 0.20 22.13 28.50
N ASN A 234 0.71 21.01 29.01
CA ASN A 234 -0.09 19.94 29.64
C ASN A 234 -1.25 19.43 28.77
N CYS A 235 -1.08 19.46 27.45
CA CYS A 235 -2.06 18.96 26.48
C CYS A 235 -1.74 17.50 26.09
N PRO A 236 -2.74 16.72 25.63
CA PRO A 236 -2.48 15.37 25.13
C PRO A 236 -1.66 15.39 23.84
N MET A 237 -0.61 14.56 23.78
CA MET A 237 0.32 14.50 22.65
C MET A 237 0.34 13.11 22.01
N LEU A 238 0.48 13.05 20.69
CA LEU A 238 0.55 11.82 19.93
C LEU A 238 1.50 11.98 18.74
N GLY A 239 2.36 11.00 18.52
CA GLY A 239 3.10 10.87 17.26
C GLY A 239 2.39 9.91 16.31
N SER A 240 2.19 10.29 15.04
CA SER A 240 1.62 9.44 14.01
C SER A 240 2.57 9.39 12.81
N PHE A 241 3.42 8.37 12.76
CA PHE A 241 4.52 8.26 11.81
C PHE A 241 4.35 7.07 10.87
N SER A 242 4.72 7.24 9.60
CA SER A 242 4.87 6.12 8.68
C SER A 242 6.06 5.25 9.08
N ALA A 243 5.83 3.96 9.31
CA ALA A 243 6.91 3.01 9.62
C ALA A 243 7.84 2.75 8.42
N CYS A 244 7.37 3.05 7.21
CA CYS A 244 8.14 2.95 5.99
C CYS A 244 7.55 3.88 4.92
N SER A 245 8.42 4.57 4.20
CA SER A 245 8.00 5.39 3.06
C SER A 245 7.44 4.52 1.93
N ASN A 246 6.24 4.82 1.48
CA ASN A 246 5.65 4.18 0.30
C ASN A 246 6.27 4.65 -1.03
N VAL A 247 7.19 5.61 -0.99
CA VAL A 247 7.90 6.16 -2.15
C VAL A 247 9.32 5.59 -2.24
N SER A 248 10.15 5.88 -1.24
CA SER A 248 11.57 5.47 -1.23
C SER A 248 11.77 4.06 -0.66
N GLY A 249 10.80 3.53 0.07
CA GLY A 249 10.96 2.28 0.81
C GLY A 249 11.79 2.40 2.09
N ILE A 250 12.32 3.59 2.43
CA ILE A 250 13.14 3.81 3.62
C ILE A 250 12.31 3.52 4.88
N TYR A 251 12.87 2.74 5.79
CA TYR A 251 12.27 2.44 7.09
C TYR A 251 12.54 3.55 8.09
N SER A 252 11.53 3.89 8.90
CA SER A 252 11.68 4.70 10.10
C SER A 252 12.14 3.84 11.28
N ASP A 253 13.00 4.37 12.14
CA ASP A 253 13.28 3.72 13.43
C ASP A 253 12.11 3.93 14.39
N THR A 254 11.07 3.12 14.20
CA THR A 254 9.83 3.21 14.98
C THR A 254 10.06 3.03 16.48
N LYS A 255 11.08 2.27 16.87
CA LYS A 255 11.42 2.05 18.28
C LYS A 255 12.10 3.25 18.91
N ALA A 256 13.02 3.90 18.21
CA ALA A 256 13.63 5.14 18.68
C ALA A 256 12.59 6.26 18.79
N ILE A 257 11.71 6.39 17.79
CA ILE A 257 10.61 7.36 17.80
C ILE A 257 9.67 7.09 18.99
N ALA A 258 9.26 5.84 19.22
CA ALA A 258 8.38 5.48 20.32
C ALA A 258 9.01 5.80 21.69
N ARG A 259 10.29 5.45 21.90
CA ARG A 259 11.03 5.81 23.12
C ARG A 259 11.04 7.31 23.37
N LEU A 260 11.30 8.09 22.33
CA LEU A 260 11.34 9.54 22.46
C LEU A 260 9.95 10.11 22.78
N LEU A 261 8.89 9.66 22.11
CA LEU A 261 7.52 10.07 22.41
C LEU A 261 7.13 9.76 23.86
N HIS A 262 7.36 8.53 24.31
CA HIS A 262 7.03 8.09 25.67
C HIS A 262 7.81 8.86 26.75
N GLN A 263 9.06 9.27 26.52
CA GLN A 263 9.83 10.11 27.44
C GLN A 263 9.15 11.47 27.71
N TYR A 264 8.36 11.94 26.77
CA TYR A 264 7.61 13.19 26.91
C TYR A 264 6.11 12.97 27.22
N GLY A 265 5.69 11.72 27.46
CA GLY A 265 4.30 11.37 27.78
C GLY A 265 3.37 11.41 26.56
N ALA A 266 3.91 11.35 25.35
CA ALA A 266 3.15 11.30 24.10
C ALA A 266 2.91 9.85 23.68
N PHE A 267 1.75 9.57 23.06
CA PHE A 267 1.43 8.26 22.48
C PHE A 267 2.17 8.04 21.15
N ALA A 268 2.59 6.79 20.91
CA ALA A 268 3.35 6.38 19.74
C ALA A 268 2.50 5.54 18.77
N CYS A 269 2.07 6.14 17.65
CA CYS A 269 1.22 5.52 16.65
C CYS A 269 1.95 5.40 15.31
N PHE A 270 1.81 4.24 14.63
CA PHE A 270 2.55 3.97 13.39
C PHE A 270 1.67 3.45 12.26
N ASP A 271 1.85 4.03 11.06
CA ASP A 271 1.26 3.53 9.82
C ASP A 271 2.18 2.49 9.16
N PHE A 272 1.80 1.23 9.29
CA PHE A 272 2.47 0.09 8.67
C PHE A 272 1.85 -0.31 7.33
N ALA A 273 1.07 0.55 6.68
CA ALA A 273 0.42 0.21 5.42
C ALA A 273 1.40 -0.21 4.32
N ALA A 274 2.58 0.41 4.24
CA ALA A 274 3.59 0.06 3.24
C ALA A 274 4.38 -1.19 3.62
N SER A 275 4.83 -1.28 4.87
CA SER A 275 5.74 -2.33 5.34
C SER A 275 5.06 -3.52 6.01
N GLY A 276 3.79 -3.39 6.42
CA GLY A 276 3.06 -4.45 7.13
C GLY A 276 3.10 -5.83 6.47
N PRO A 277 3.03 -5.95 5.11
CA PRO A 277 3.18 -7.23 4.44
C PRO A 277 4.55 -7.89 4.62
N TYR A 278 5.60 -7.13 4.97
CA TYR A 278 6.99 -7.54 4.84
C TYR A 278 7.73 -7.64 6.16
N VAL A 279 7.38 -6.83 7.16
CA VAL A 279 8.09 -6.79 8.45
C VAL A 279 7.31 -7.47 9.56
N LYS A 280 8.02 -7.97 10.58
CA LYS A 280 7.38 -8.37 11.84
C LYS A 280 6.92 -7.12 12.57
N ILE A 281 5.66 -7.11 12.98
CA ILE A 281 5.08 -6.06 13.83
C ILE A 281 4.88 -6.66 15.22
N ASP A 282 5.31 -5.94 16.23
CA ASP A 282 5.17 -6.35 17.63
C ASP A 282 4.79 -5.12 18.46
N MET A 283 3.54 -5.10 18.90
CA MET A 283 2.93 -3.98 19.61
C MET A 283 3.67 -3.63 20.90
N ARG A 284 4.05 -4.62 21.70
CA ARG A 284 4.78 -4.44 22.98
C ARG A 284 4.20 -3.33 23.84
N SER A 285 2.88 -3.26 23.92
CA SER A 285 2.17 -2.22 24.68
C SER A 285 2.68 -2.14 26.13
N GLY A 286 2.92 -0.91 26.60
CA GLY A 286 3.45 -0.65 27.94
C GLY A 286 4.99 -0.66 28.05
N GLU A 287 5.70 -1.15 27.04
CA GLU A 287 7.16 -1.04 26.97
C GLU A 287 7.57 0.36 26.49
N SER A 288 8.76 0.81 26.91
CA SER A 288 9.25 2.14 26.54
C SER A 288 9.44 2.35 25.03
N ASP A 289 9.66 1.28 24.28
CA ASP A 289 9.78 1.25 22.81
C ASP A 289 8.60 0.53 22.12
N GLY A 290 7.52 0.29 22.88
CA GLY A 290 6.27 -0.28 22.36
C GLY A 290 5.45 0.73 21.56
N TYR A 291 4.36 0.26 20.96
CA TYR A 291 3.45 1.10 20.20
C TYR A 291 2.11 1.25 20.93
N ASP A 292 1.49 2.42 20.81
CA ASP A 292 0.15 2.66 21.34
C ASP A 292 -0.93 2.44 20.27
N ALA A 293 -0.61 2.62 19.00
CA ALA A 293 -1.47 2.22 17.90
C ALA A 293 -0.69 1.83 16.63
N VAL A 294 -1.26 0.87 15.90
CA VAL A 294 -0.77 0.40 14.59
C VAL A 294 -1.91 0.44 13.58
N PHE A 295 -1.64 1.07 12.43
CA PHE A 295 -2.58 1.15 11.30
C PHE A 295 -2.12 0.23 10.18
N LEU A 296 -3.06 -0.57 9.62
CA LEU A 296 -2.75 -1.55 8.59
C LEU A 296 -3.72 -1.53 7.44
N SER A 297 -3.18 -1.88 6.27
CA SER A 297 -3.91 -2.09 5.03
C SER A 297 -3.74 -3.54 4.56
N PRO A 298 -4.49 -4.51 5.11
CA PRO A 298 -4.29 -5.93 4.76
C PRO A 298 -4.53 -6.24 3.28
N HIS A 299 -5.22 -5.39 2.52
CA HIS A 299 -5.34 -5.55 1.07
C HIS A 299 -3.99 -5.50 0.34
N LYS A 300 -2.92 -4.99 0.98
CA LYS A 300 -1.55 -4.98 0.43
C LYS A 300 -0.78 -6.28 0.69
N PHE A 301 -1.26 -7.10 1.62
CA PHE A 301 -0.72 -8.43 1.85
C PHE A 301 -1.05 -9.35 0.67
N LEU A 302 -0.22 -10.33 0.45
CA LEU A 302 -0.51 -11.40 -0.50
C LEU A 302 -1.76 -12.17 -0.05
N GLY A 303 -2.74 -12.30 -0.93
CA GLY A 303 -4.06 -12.87 -0.62
C GLY A 303 -5.02 -11.91 0.06
N GLY A 304 -4.61 -10.68 0.35
CA GLY A 304 -5.39 -9.70 1.09
C GLY A 304 -6.36 -8.78 0.33
N PRO A 305 -6.38 -8.68 -1.02
CA PRO A 305 -7.34 -7.81 -1.69
C PRO A 305 -8.79 -8.08 -1.27
N GLY A 306 -9.54 -7.01 -0.93
CA GLY A 306 -10.89 -7.10 -0.37
C GLY A 306 -10.96 -7.13 1.16
N SER A 307 -9.84 -7.08 1.86
CA SER A 307 -9.79 -6.99 3.34
C SER A 307 -10.09 -5.59 3.85
N PRO A 308 -10.65 -5.45 5.07
CA PRO A 308 -10.81 -4.16 5.72
C PRO A 308 -9.47 -3.62 6.23
N GLY A 309 -9.44 -2.35 6.62
CA GLY A 309 -8.36 -1.78 7.42
C GLY A 309 -8.35 -2.36 8.83
N ILE A 310 -7.20 -2.26 9.50
CA ILE A 310 -7.06 -2.69 10.89
C ILE A 310 -6.44 -1.54 11.71
N LEU A 311 -7.10 -1.23 12.81
CA LEU A 311 -6.57 -0.47 13.93
C LEU A 311 -6.31 -1.46 15.08
N LEU A 312 -5.05 -1.61 15.47
CA LEU A 312 -4.68 -2.23 16.75
C LEU A 312 -4.21 -1.10 17.66
N MET A 313 -4.84 -0.93 18.81
CA MET A 313 -4.51 0.17 19.72
C MET A 313 -4.53 -0.25 21.19
N SER A 314 -3.73 0.42 22.00
CA SER A 314 -3.82 0.36 23.47
C SER A 314 -5.17 0.90 23.93
N LYS A 315 -5.81 0.21 24.86
CA LYS A 315 -7.06 0.69 25.50
C LYS A 315 -6.89 2.00 26.26
N ALA A 316 -5.64 2.39 26.56
CA ALA A 316 -5.33 3.71 27.15
C ALA A 316 -5.74 4.88 26.24
N LEU A 317 -5.71 4.67 24.91
CA LEU A 317 -6.19 5.66 23.93
C LEU A 317 -7.73 5.77 23.84
N TYR A 318 -8.49 4.86 24.47
CA TYR A 318 -9.93 4.82 24.34
C TYR A 318 -10.62 5.79 25.30
N HIS A 319 -10.99 6.97 24.82
CA HIS A 319 -11.63 8.02 25.63
C HIS A 319 -13.16 7.94 25.70
N LEU A 320 -13.80 7.12 24.89
CA LEU A 320 -15.26 6.99 24.83
C LEU A 320 -15.87 6.01 25.85
N ARG A 321 -15.15 5.61 26.91
CA ARG A 321 -15.60 4.60 27.88
C ARG A 321 -16.94 4.91 28.54
N SER A 322 -17.20 6.19 28.84
CA SER A 322 -18.43 6.67 29.50
C SER A 322 -19.47 7.22 28.54
N SER A 323 -19.17 7.30 27.24
CA SER A 323 -20.02 7.87 26.21
C SER A 323 -20.51 6.80 25.24
N ALA A 324 -21.33 7.13 24.26
CA ALA A 324 -21.64 6.28 23.14
C ALA A 324 -20.36 5.91 22.36
N PRO A 325 -20.31 4.75 21.68
CA PRO A 325 -19.18 4.42 20.79
C PRO A 325 -19.08 5.43 19.64
N SER A 326 -17.96 5.43 18.92
CA SER A 326 -17.74 6.32 17.78
C SER A 326 -18.81 6.15 16.68
N THR A 327 -19.38 4.94 16.59
CA THR A 327 -20.53 4.64 15.73
C THR A 327 -21.52 3.78 16.51
N SER A 328 -22.67 4.33 16.85
CA SER A 328 -23.75 3.58 17.54
C SER A 328 -24.57 2.77 16.53
N GLY A 329 -24.95 1.55 16.90
CA GLY A 329 -25.77 0.69 16.04
C GLY A 329 -26.00 -0.69 16.63
N GLY A 330 -26.60 -1.59 15.87
CA GLY A 330 -26.80 -2.98 16.28
C GLY A 330 -25.48 -3.66 16.66
N GLY A 331 -25.50 -4.50 17.69
CA GLY A 331 -24.33 -5.20 18.20
C GLY A 331 -23.50 -4.43 19.23
N THR A 332 -23.67 -3.10 19.35
CA THR A 332 -22.89 -2.26 20.28
C THR A 332 -23.55 -2.08 21.65
N VAL A 333 -24.73 -2.60 21.87
CA VAL A 333 -25.58 -2.38 23.03
C VAL A 333 -26.00 -3.70 23.70
N HIS A 334 -26.09 -3.69 25.03
CA HIS A 334 -26.75 -4.74 25.79
C HIS A 334 -28.24 -4.46 25.97
N PHE A 335 -28.62 -3.17 26.08
CA PHE A 335 -29.98 -2.75 26.28
C PHE A 335 -30.24 -1.35 25.71
N VAL A 336 -31.40 -1.18 25.11
CA VAL A 336 -31.91 0.13 24.66
C VAL A 336 -33.31 0.33 25.26
N ASN A 337 -33.49 1.40 26.01
CA ASN A 337 -34.80 1.74 26.55
C ASN A 337 -35.69 2.34 25.45
N GLY A 338 -36.91 1.82 25.31
CA GLY A 338 -37.87 2.32 24.33
C GLY A 338 -38.51 3.67 24.67
N PHE A 339 -38.29 4.19 25.88
CA PHE A 339 -38.93 5.41 26.41
C PHE A 339 -37.95 6.52 26.79
N SER A 340 -36.65 6.20 26.97
CA SER A 340 -35.62 7.14 27.38
C SER A 340 -34.31 6.86 26.66
N GLU A 341 -33.75 7.85 25.98
CA GLU A 341 -32.46 7.76 25.31
C GLU A 341 -31.29 7.72 26.31
N GLN A 342 -31.48 8.18 27.55
CA GLN A 342 -30.44 8.17 28.59
C GLN A 342 -30.18 6.78 29.18
N ASP A 343 -31.13 5.85 29.03
CA ASP A 343 -31.05 4.49 29.58
C ASP A 343 -30.54 3.47 28.56
N THR A 344 -29.59 3.84 27.71
CA THR A 344 -28.91 2.93 26.79
C THR A 344 -27.69 2.33 27.45
N LEU A 345 -27.61 1.01 27.50
CA LEU A 345 -26.46 0.27 28.03
C LEU A 345 -25.60 -0.27 26.89
N TYR A 346 -24.46 0.36 26.67
CA TYR A 346 -23.48 -0.08 25.67
C TYR A 346 -22.63 -1.24 26.16
N VAL A 347 -22.15 -2.07 25.21
CA VAL A 347 -21.21 -3.17 25.47
C VAL A 347 -19.92 -2.62 26.06
N LYS A 348 -19.34 -3.32 27.04
CA LYS A 348 -18.09 -2.90 27.71
C LYS A 348 -16.83 -3.25 26.94
N ASN A 349 -16.86 -4.34 26.17
CA ASN A 349 -15.73 -4.77 25.36
C ASN A 349 -15.51 -3.75 24.23
N VAL A 350 -14.34 -3.14 24.14
CA VAL A 350 -14.01 -2.08 23.17
C VAL A 350 -14.13 -2.60 21.73
N GLU A 351 -13.69 -3.83 21.46
CA GLU A 351 -13.72 -4.42 20.12
C GLU A 351 -15.15 -4.58 19.62
N GLU A 352 -16.05 -5.11 20.46
CA GLU A 352 -17.48 -5.26 20.13
C GLU A 352 -18.20 -3.92 20.10
N ARG A 353 -17.86 -3.03 21.04
CA ARG A 353 -18.45 -1.69 21.18
C ARG A 353 -18.21 -0.81 19.95
N GLU A 354 -17.05 -0.93 19.32
CA GLU A 354 -16.67 -0.14 18.15
C GLU A 354 -17.00 -0.84 16.81
N GLU A 355 -17.64 -2.01 16.85
CA GLU A 355 -18.02 -2.79 15.66
C GLU A 355 -19.55 -2.74 15.46
N ALA A 356 -20.07 -1.56 15.09
CA ALA A 356 -21.50 -1.36 14.87
C ALA A 356 -22.01 -2.02 13.58
N GLY A 357 -23.16 -2.67 13.67
CA GLY A 357 -23.82 -3.37 12.57
C GLY A 357 -23.25 -4.79 12.35
N THR A 358 -23.62 -5.41 11.24
CA THR A 358 -23.04 -6.70 10.84
C THR A 358 -21.60 -6.48 10.39
N PRO A 359 -20.60 -7.04 11.09
CA PRO A 359 -19.21 -6.85 10.72
C PRO A 359 -18.91 -7.47 9.35
N PRO A 360 -17.84 -7.01 8.66
CA PRO A 360 -17.42 -7.56 7.37
C PRO A 360 -16.75 -8.93 7.57
N ILE A 361 -17.52 -9.96 7.93
CA ILE A 361 -17.03 -11.28 8.40
C ILE A 361 -16.09 -11.92 7.36
N ILE A 362 -16.53 -12.00 6.09
CA ILE A 362 -15.74 -12.63 5.01
C ILE A 362 -14.42 -11.84 4.81
N GLN A 363 -14.49 -10.53 4.85
CA GLN A 363 -13.33 -9.67 4.67
C GLN A 363 -12.35 -9.78 5.85
N LYS A 364 -12.85 -9.93 7.09
CA LYS A 364 -12.02 -10.21 8.29
C LYS A 364 -11.32 -11.56 8.16
N ILE A 365 -12.04 -12.60 7.71
CA ILE A 365 -11.47 -13.93 7.45
C ILE A 365 -10.37 -13.83 6.39
N ARG A 366 -10.62 -13.12 5.28
CA ARG A 366 -9.63 -12.90 4.23
C ARG A 366 -8.37 -12.21 4.76
N ALA A 367 -8.52 -11.15 5.55
CA ALA A 367 -7.37 -10.48 6.20
C ALA A 367 -6.55 -11.47 7.03
N THR A 368 -7.24 -12.28 7.84
CA THR A 368 -6.60 -13.28 8.69
C THR A 368 -5.86 -14.34 7.90
N LEU A 369 -6.43 -14.81 6.79
CA LEU A 369 -5.77 -15.76 5.89
C LEU A 369 -4.53 -15.16 5.24
N ALA A 370 -4.54 -13.87 4.90
CA ALA A 370 -3.38 -13.17 4.38
C ALA A 370 -2.26 -13.04 5.45
N PHE A 371 -2.61 -12.79 6.72
CA PHE A 371 -1.65 -12.87 7.84
C PHE A 371 -1.11 -14.27 8.01
N TRP A 372 -1.98 -15.29 7.93
CA TRP A 372 -1.55 -16.66 8.02
C TRP A 372 -0.55 -17.04 6.91
N VAL A 373 -0.77 -16.62 5.66
CA VAL A 373 0.19 -16.82 4.55
C VAL A 373 1.53 -16.19 4.88
N LYS A 374 1.54 -14.96 5.42
CA LYS A 374 2.77 -14.28 5.83
C LYS A 374 3.53 -15.06 6.91
N GLU A 375 2.83 -15.55 7.95
CA GLU A 375 3.44 -16.37 8.99
C GLU A 375 3.96 -17.72 8.45
N TYR A 376 3.22 -18.34 7.51
CA TYR A 376 3.65 -19.58 6.86
C TYR A 376 4.95 -19.44 6.08
N ILE A 377 5.13 -18.34 5.34
CA ILE A 377 6.38 -18.03 4.64
C ILE A 377 7.50 -17.78 5.65
N GLY A 378 7.21 -17.01 6.68
CA GLY A 378 8.13 -16.62 7.73
C GLY A 378 8.87 -15.31 7.48
N HIS A 379 9.03 -14.52 8.53
CA HIS A 379 9.60 -13.16 8.44
C HIS A 379 11.03 -13.15 7.90
N ASN A 380 11.88 -14.11 8.31
CA ASN A 380 13.28 -14.17 7.88
C ASN A 380 13.39 -14.39 6.37
N VAL A 381 12.52 -15.24 5.79
CA VAL A 381 12.50 -15.49 4.34
C VAL A 381 12.10 -14.22 3.61
N ILE A 382 11.03 -13.56 4.07
CA ILE A 382 10.54 -12.31 3.47
C ILE A 382 11.63 -11.24 3.50
N GLU A 383 12.24 -11.01 4.67
CA GLU A 383 13.30 -10.00 4.85
C GLU A 383 14.51 -10.27 3.96
N THR A 384 14.95 -11.53 3.89
CA THR A 384 16.10 -11.93 3.04
C THR A 384 15.82 -11.69 1.57
N MET A 385 14.64 -12.08 1.08
CA MET A 385 14.28 -11.88 -0.33
C MET A 385 14.12 -10.40 -0.68
N GLU A 386 13.45 -9.62 0.16
CA GLU A 386 13.30 -8.17 -0.02
C GLU A 386 14.67 -7.48 -0.07
N HIS A 387 15.56 -7.81 0.87
CA HIS A 387 16.91 -7.26 0.92
C HIS A 387 17.69 -7.59 -0.34
N ASN A 388 17.68 -8.86 -0.78
CA ASN A 388 18.41 -9.29 -1.96
C ASN A 388 17.92 -8.58 -3.23
N TYR A 389 16.60 -8.45 -3.42
CA TYR A 389 16.06 -7.77 -4.59
C TYR A 389 16.41 -6.29 -4.63
N ILE A 390 16.29 -5.58 -3.50
CA ILE A 390 16.60 -4.15 -3.52
C ILE A 390 18.09 -3.88 -3.70
N GLN A 391 18.98 -4.69 -3.11
CA GLN A 391 20.43 -4.55 -3.28
C GLN A 391 20.82 -4.78 -4.74
N GLN A 392 20.40 -5.88 -5.35
CA GLN A 392 20.69 -6.17 -6.76
C GLN A 392 20.13 -5.10 -7.70
N ALA A 393 18.92 -4.56 -7.42
CA ALA A 393 18.36 -3.49 -8.21
C ALA A 393 19.16 -2.19 -8.11
N LEU A 394 19.63 -1.83 -6.90
CA LEU A 394 20.48 -0.67 -6.68
C LEU A 394 21.83 -0.82 -7.36
N GLU A 395 22.52 -1.95 -7.15
CA GLU A 395 23.82 -2.25 -7.78
C GLU A 395 23.77 -2.13 -9.30
N ARG A 396 22.69 -2.61 -9.91
CA ARG A 396 22.53 -2.61 -11.36
C ARG A 396 22.12 -1.25 -11.94
N LEU A 397 21.23 -0.51 -11.27
CA LEU A 397 20.65 0.72 -11.83
C LEU A 397 21.37 2.00 -11.43
N LEU A 398 22.02 2.07 -10.25
CA LEU A 398 22.74 3.26 -9.79
C LEU A 398 23.87 3.71 -10.73
N PRO A 399 24.64 2.80 -11.36
CA PRO A 399 25.68 3.23 -12.28
C PRO A 399 25.18 3.97 -13.53
N ASN A 400 23.87 3.82 -13.86
CA ASN A 400 23.29 4.46 -15.04
C ASN A 400 22.99 5.95 -14.81
N PRO A 401 23.72 6.88 -15.46
CA PRO A 401 23.57 8.31 -15.23
C PRO A 401 22.23 8.89 -15.69
N LYS A 402 21.45 8.15 -16.49
CA LYS A 402 20.11 8.54 -16.91
C LYS A 402 19.03 8.18 -15.88
N ILE A 403 19.36 7.37 -14.89
CA ILE A 403 18.42 6.95 -13.86
C ILE A 403 18.78 7.67 -12.55
N LYS A 404 17.82 8.41 -11.98
CA LYS A 404 17.93 8.97 -10.61
C LYS A 404 16.99 8.17 -9.72
N ILE A 405 17.53 7.39 -8.79
CA ILE A 405 16.73 6.71 -7.75
C ILE A 405 16.42 7.72 -6.66
N LEU A 406 15.18 7.72 -6.19
CA LEU A 406 14.68 8.67 -5.19
C LEU A 406 14.86 8.15 -3.77
N GLY A 407 15.16 9.10 -2.86
CA GLY A 407 15.47 8.83 -1.46
C GLY A 407 16.93 8.39 -1.23
N ASN A 408 17.36 8.35 0.03
CA ASN A 408 18.71 7.95 0.40
C ASN A 408 18.94 6.46 0.08
N VAL A 409 19.87 6.17 -0.82
CA VAL A 409 20.13 4.79 -1.32
C VAL A 409 21.04 3.98 -0.40
N THR A 410 21.66 4.59 0.59
CA THR A 410 22.54 3.92 1.56
C THR A 410 21.77 3.37 2.76
N GLU A 411 20.54 3.86 2.98
CA GLU A 411 19.72 3.46 4.09
C GLU A 411 18.97 2.14 3.83
N LYS A 412 18.67 1.42 4.93
CA LYS A 412 17.84 0.21 4.88
C LYS A 412 16.47 0.55 4.30
N ARG A 413 16.10 -0.15 3.24
CA ARG A 413 14.83 0.06 2.56
C ARG A 413 14.15 -1.24 2.15
N GLN A 414 12.84 -1.16 2.02
CA GLN A 414 12.00 -2.19 1.42
C GLN A 414 12.30 -2.29 -0.08
N ALA A 415 11.96 -3.40 -0.71
CA ALA A 415 12.12 -3.61 -2.15
C ALA A 415 11.15 -2.75 -2.98
N VAL A 416 11.19 -1.45 -2.75
CA VAL A 416 10.45 -0.39 -3.46
C VAL A 416 11.45 0.54 -4.13
N LEU A 417 11.29 0.74 -5.43
CA LEU A 417 12.15 1.57 -6.24
C LEU A 417 11.34 2.67 -6.93
N SER A 418 11.51 3.90 -6.49
CA SER A 418 11.02 5.10 -7.19
C SER A 418 12.16 5.76 -7.91
N PHE A 419 11.95 6.08 -9.18
CA PHE A 419 13.03 6.60 -10.03
C PHE A 419 12.53 7.57 -11.10
N LEU A 420 13.47 8.38 -11.62
CA LEU A 420 13.32 9.24 -12.78
C LEU A 420 14.25 8.73 -13.89
N ILE A 421 13.77 8.77 -15.12
CA ILE A 421 14.59 8.53 -16.33
C ILE A 421 14.77 9.84 -17.06
N TYR A 422 16.02 10.28 -17.22
CA TYR A 422 16.34 11.54 -17.88
C TYR A 422 16.43 11.38 -19.40
N SER A 423 15.83 12.34 -20.12
CA SER A 423 16.02 12.47 -21.56
C SER A 423 17.40 13.03 -21.89
N THR A 424 17.80 12.92 -23.15
CA THR A 424 18.99 13.57 -23.69
C THR A 424 18.60 14.56 -24.77
N THR A 425 19.33 15.68 -24.88
CA THR A 425 19.17 16.66 -25.94
C THR A 425 20.40 16.64 -26.86
N TYR A 426 20.16 16.92 -28.13
CA TYR A 426 21.24 17.05 -29.11
C TYR A 426 22.16 18.21 -28.75
N SER A 427 23.49 18.01 -28.88
CA SER A 427 24.51 19.07 -28.75
C SER A 427 25.23 19.25 -30.07
N PRO A 428 25.14 20.42 -30.72
CA PRO A 428 25.82 20.67 -32.00
C PRO A 428 27.34 20.50 -31.96
N SER A 429 27.95 20.59 -30.78
CA SER A 429 29.40 20.41 -30.61
C SER A 429 29.89 18.98 -30.74
N ALA A 430 28.97 17.99 -30.91
CA ALA A 430 29.26 16.57 -31.04
C ALA A 430 29.31 16.08 -32.51
N GLU A 431 29.20 16.97 -33.51
CA GLU A 431 29.11 16.57 -34.93
C GLU A 431 30.38 15.94 -35.53
N GLY A 432 31.44 15.78 -34.74
CA GLY A 432 32.73 15.39 -35.30
C GLY A 432 32.96 13.89 -35.55
N ASN A 433 32.35 12.94 -34.85
CA ASN A 433 32.74 11.52 -34.95
C ASN A 433 31.72 10.47 -34.51
N ALA A 434 30.41 10.76 -34.45
CA ALA A 434 29.48 9.88 -33.71
C ALA A 434 28.60 8.94 -34.55
N GLU A 435 28.64 8.98 -35.88
CA GLU A 435 27.65 8.24 -36.67
C GLU A 435 27.90 6.73 -36.82
N ASP A 436 29.15 6.26 -36.73
CA ASP A 436 29.46 4.88 -37.15
C ASP A 436 29.74 3.85 -36.03
N ASN A 437 29.84 4.23 -34.76
CA ASN A 437 30.29 3.31 -33.72
C ASN A 437 29.27 2.96 -32.63
N LEU A 438 28.05 3.48 -32.71
CA LEU A 438 27.08 3.43 -31.61
C LEU A 438 26.35 2.08 -31.43
N ASP A 439 26.36 1.24 -32.45
CA ASP A 439 25.61 -0.03 -32.42
C ASP A 439 26.49 -1.29 -32.14
N ARG A 440 27.79 -1.13 -31.96
CA ARG A 440 28.72 -2.28 -31.90
C ARG A 440 29.16 -2.75 -30.50
N ASN A 441 28.95 -1.95 -29.46
CA ASN A 441 29.29 -2.35 -28.08
C ASN A 441 28.08 -2.20 -27.14
N GLU A 442 27.48 -3.32 -26.77
CA GLU A 442 26.27 -3.39 -25.91
C GLU A 442 26.44 -2.74 -24.53
N THR A 443 27.66 -2.65 -24.01
CA THR A 443 27.97 -2.06 -22.69
C THR A 443 28.20 -0.55 -22.70
N SER A 444 28.59 0.05 -23.82
CA SER A 444 28.90 1.49 -23.93
C SER A 444 27.65 2.37 -24.11
N GLY A 445 26.52 1.79 -24.51
CA GLY A 445 25.27 2.52 -24.78
C GLY A 445 24.65 3.20 -23.57
N LEU A 446 24.92 2.74 -22.36
CA LEU A 446 24.38 3.26 -21.11
C LEU A 446 24.88 4.65 -20.73
N TYR A 447 26.07 5.05 -21.19
CA TYR A 447 26.74 6.31 -20.81
C TYR A 447 26.86 7.33 -21.93
N LEU A 448 26.15 7.12 -23.04
CA LEU A 448 26.30 7.89 -24.27
C LEU A 448 26.23 9.41 -24.14
N TRP A 449 25.46 9.95 -23.22
CA TRP A 449 25.33 11.39 -23.06
C TRP A 449 26.60 12.06 -22.46
N ARG A 450 27.41 11.33 -21.69
CA ARG A 450 28.69 11.80 -21.19
C ARG A 450 29.78 11.70 -22.25
N GLU A 451 29.79 10.59 -22.99
CA GLU A 451 30.83 10.27 -23.97
C GLU A 451 30.65 11.06 -25.28
N THR A 452 29.39 11.30 -25.66
CA THR A 452 29.08 11.99 -26.91
C THR A 452 28.88 13.51 -26.79
N GLY A 453 29.06 14.08 -25.59
CA GLY A 453 28.82 15.51 -25.34
C GLY A 453 27.34 15.93 -25.35
N ASN A 454 26.39 14.99 -25.48
CA ASN A 454 24.98 15.28 -25.40
C ASN A 454 24.58 15.77 -24.00
N LYS A 455 23.72 16.76 -23.90
CA LYS A 455 23.29 17.32 -22.62
C LYS A 455 22.17 16.50 -22.00
N LYS A 456 22.23 16.33 -20.68
CA LYS A 456 21.14 15.80 -19.87
C LYS A 456 19.93 16.75 -19.95
N GLY A 457 18.80 16.23 -20.43
CA GLY A 457 17.54 16.98 -20.52
C GLY A 457 16.68 16.82 -19.26
N LYS A 458 15.43 17.29 -19.35
CA LYS A 458 14.42 17.04 -18.30
C LYS A 458 14.12 15.54 -18.21
N PRO A 459 13.70 15.02 -17.03
CA PRO A 459 13.23 13.65 -16.92
C PRO A 459 11.98 13.41 -17.77
N LEU A 460 11.79 12.19 -18.23
CA LEU A 460 10.55 11.75 -18.85
C LEU A 460 9.45 11.68 -17.77
N HIS A 461 8.22 12.01 -18.13
CA HIS A 461 7.11 12.00 -17.18
C HIS A 461 6.90 10.60 -16.58
N GLY A 462 6.81 10.49 -15.25
CA GLY A 462 6.65 9.19 -14.57
C GLY A 462 5.46 8.37 -15.07
N PRO A 463 4.25 8.93 -15.23
CA PRO A 463 3.12 8.25 -15.87
C PRO A 463 3.39 7.76 -17.29
N TYR A 464 4.19 8.48 -18.07
CA TYR A 464 4.62 8.05 -19.42
C TYR A 464 5.50 6.79 -19.35
N ILE A 465 6.50 6.78 -18.47
CA ILE A 465 7.37 5.62 -18.27
C ILE A 465 6.57 4.41 -17.80
N SER A 466 5.64 4.60 -16.85
CA SER A 466 4.73 3.54 -16.41
C SER A 466 3.86 3.01 -17.57
N LYS A 467 3.39 3.89 -18.44
CA LYS A 467 2.63 3.52 -19.65
C LYS A 467 3.47 2.70 -20.62
N LEU A 468 4.73 3.08 -20.86
CA LEU A 468 5.66 2.32 -21.69
C LEU A 468 5.99 0.95 -21.10
N LEU A 469 6.22 0.85 -19.79
CA LEU A 469 6.42 -0.42 -19.09
C LEU A 469 5.24 -1.37 -19.32
N SER A 470 4.01 -0.86 -19.23
CA SER A 470 2.80 -1.64 -19.51
C SER A 470 2.67 -2.04 -20.98
N ASP A 471 2.82 -1.09 -21.91
CA ASP A 471 2.52 -1.33 -23.31
C ASP A 471 3.59 -2.14 -24.04
N LEU A 472 4.88 -1.88 -23.77
CA LEU A 472 5.99 -2.62 -24.39
C LEU A 472 6.25 -3.98 -23.75
N PHE A 473 6.11 -4.05 -22.41
CA PHE A 473 6.63 -5.19 -21.63
C PHE A 473 5.56 -5.91 -20.79
N GLY A 474 4.36 -5.34 -20.63
CA GLY A 474 3.33 -5.92 -19.76
C GLY A 474 3.56 -5.67 -18.27
N ILE A 475 4.58 -4.88 -17.92
CA ILE A 475 4.95 -4.61 -16.52
C ILE A 475 3.99 -3.56 -15.94
N GLN A 476 3.29 -3.94 -14.87
CA GLN A 476 2.35 -3.07 -14.18
C GLN A 476 3.07 -2.28 -13.08
N ALA A 477 3.44 -1.06 -13.38
CA ALA A 477 4.11 -0.12 -12.49
C ALA A 477 3.22 1.10 -12.24
N ARG A 478 3.58 1.94 -11.27
CA ARG A 478 2.85 3.16 -10.95
C ARG A 478 3.62 4.40 -11.38
N GLY A 479 2.94 5.32 -12.08
CA GLY A 479 3.42 6.67 -12.37
C GLY A 479 2.72 7.72 -11.52
N GLY A 480 3.39 8.85 -11.24
CA GLY A 480 2.85 10.00 -10.50
C GLY A 480 3.45 10.17 -9.11
N CYS A 481 2.78 10.91 -8.21
CA CYS A 481 3.31 11.25 -6.88
C CYS A 481 2.95 10.23 -5.78
N ALA A 482 2.33 9.12 -6.09
CA ALA A 482 2.04 8.00 -5.19
C ALA A 482 1.38 8.39 -3.84
N CYS A 483 0.50 9.41 -3.83
CA CYS A 483 -0.15 9.96 -2.63
C CYS A 483 0.82 10.41 -1.51
N ALA A 484 1.98 10.96 -1.89
CA ALA A 484 2.99 11.49 -1.00
C ALA A 484 3.45 12.88 -1.49
N GLY A 485 2.51 13.83 -1.57
CA GLY A 485 2.73 15.17 -2.13
C GLY A 485 3.86 15.94 -1.44
N PRO A 486 3.83 16.13 -0.10
CA PRO A 486 4.90 16.86 0.61
C PRO A 486 6.27 16.22 0.40
N TYR A 487 6.39 14.91 0.58
CA TYR A 487 7.63 14.18 0.34
C TYR A 487 8.07 14.27 -1.14
N GLY A 488 7.12 14.20 -2.06
CA GLY A 488 7.39 14.35 -3.48
C GLY A 488 7.94 15.73 -3.85
N HIS A 489 7.48 16.81 -3.21
CA HIS A 489 8.04 18.16 -3.41
C HIS A 489 9.51 18.21 -3.02
N MET A 490 9.87 17.64 -1.88
CA MET A 490 11.27 17.55 -1.44
C MET A 490 12.12 16.71 -2.40
N LEU A 491 11.66 15.48 -2.76
CA LEU A 491 12.41 14.59 -3.65
C LEU A 491 12.63 15.15 -5.06
N LEU A 492 11.73 16.02 -5.53
CA LEU A 492 11.78 16.66 -6.84
C LEU A 492 12.28 18.10 -6.78
N GLU A 493 12.73 18.57 -5.59
CA GLU A 493 13.29 19.91 -5.36
C GLU A 493 12.30 21.01 -5.79
N ILE A 494 10.99 20.82 -5.49
CA ILE A 494 9.94 21.78 -5.81
C ILE A 494 9.79 22.76 -4.66
N ASP A 495 10.06 24.02 -4.93
CA ASP A 495 9.92 25.09 -3.96
C ASP A 495 8.43 25.54 -3.77
N ARG A 496 8.22 26.44 -2.82
CA ARG A 496 6.88 26.94 -2.49
C ARG A 496 6.21 27.69 -3.67
N ALA A 497 6.98 28.48 -4.42
CA ALA A 497 6.44 29.26 -5.53
C ALA A 497 6.00 28.34 -6.67
N GLN A 498 6.85 27.36 -7.01
CA GLN A 498 6.52 26.32 -7.99
C GLN A 498 5.31 25.50 -7.56
N SER A 499 5.22 25.11 -6.28
CA SER A 499 4.08 24.36 -5.74
C SER A 499 2.77 25.12 -5.89
N LEU A 500 2.75 26.44 -5.58
CA LEU A 500 1.58 27.29 -5.74
C LEU A 500 1.21 27.48 -7.21
N ALA A 501 2.18 27.61 -8.10
CA ALA A 501 1.96 27.74 -9.52
C ALA A 501 1.40 26.44 -10.14
N LEU A 502 1.90 25.26 -9.73
CA LEU A 502 1.35 23.95 -10.09
C LEU A 502 -0.11 23.80 -9.62
N ARG A 503 -0.40 24.23 -8.37
CA ARG A 503 -1.76 24.25 -7.84
C ARG A 503 -2.67 25.14 -8.70
N SER A 504 -2.25 26.35 -9.00
CA SER A 504 -3.04 27.26 -9.85
C SER A 504 -3.31 26.70 -11.25
N ALA A 505 -2.33 26.03 -11.87
CA ALA A 505 -2.53 25.35 -13.14
C ALA A 505 -3.54 24.20 -13.02
N ALA A 506 -3.48 23.40 -11.94
CA ALA A 506 -4.43 22.34 -11.67
C ALA A 506 -5.85 22.87 -11.41
N GLU A 507 -6.02 24.01 -10.74
CA GLU A 507 -7.30 24.68 -10.51
C GLU A 507 -7.92 25.18 -11.84
N ARG A 508 -7.10 25.52 -12.84
CA ARG A 508 -7.56 25.82 -14.21
C ARG A 508 -7.88 24.57 -15.04
N GLY A 509 -7.76 23.38 -14.48
CA GLY A 509 -8.08 22.11 -15.14
C GLY A 509 -6.87 21.35 -15.69
N TYR A 510 -5.65 21.87 -15.58
CA TYR A 510 -4.43 21.23 -16.11
C TYR A 510 -3.79 20.26 -15.12
N ILE A 511 -4.45 19.13 -14.86
CA ILE A 511 -3.93 18.09 -13.96
C ILE A 511 -2.62 17.48 -14.48
N GLY A 512 -2.44 17.47 -15.81
CA GLY A 512 -1.27 16.90 -16.49
C GLY A 512 0.06 17.64 -16.24
N VAL A 513 0.05 18.83 -15.62
CA VAL A 513 1.29 19.54 -15.23
C VAL A 513 1.96 18.94 -13.99
N LYS A 514 1.23 18.11 -13.23
CA LYS A 514 1.75 17.55 -11.97
C LYS A 514 3.01 16.74 -12.21
N PRO A 515 4.09 17.01 -11.48
CA PRO A 515 5.28 16.19 -11.54
C PRO A 515 5.05 14.81 -10.93
N GLY A 516 5.95 13.89 -11.20
CA GLY A 516 5.88 12.54 -10.64
C GLY A 516 7.05 11.69 -11.11
N TRP A 517 7.12 10.53 -10.53
CA TRP A 517 8.13 9.50 -10.81
C TRP A 517 7.48 8.19 -11.22
N THR A 518 8.30 7.23 -11.59
CA THR A 518 7.86 5.84 -11.76
C THR A 518 8.26 5.04 -10.53
N ARG A 519 7.34 4.21 -10.02
CA ARG A 519 7.60 3.32 -8.89
C ARG A 519 7.33 1.88 -9.31
N VAL A 520 8.30 1.00 -9.02
CA VAL A 520 8.16 -0.46 -9.06
C VAL A 520 8.39 -1.02 -7.67
N SER A 521 7.81 -2.17 -7.37
CA SER A 521 8.05 -2.92 -6.15
C SER A 521 8.27 -4.39 -6.49
N PHE A 522 9.29 -4.98 -5.86
CA PHE A 522 9.63 -6.39 -6.00
C PHE A 522 9.06 -7.14 -4.80
N SER A 523 8.27 -8.17 -5.06
CA SER A 523 7.73 -8.99 -3.97
C SER A 523 8.64 -10.16 -3.67
N TYR A 524 8.72 -10.58 -2.42
CA TYR A 524 9.52 -11.72 -1.95
C TYR A 524 9.21 -13.03 -2.68
N TYR A 525 8.04 -13.16 -3.31
CA TYR A 525 7.64 -14.34 -4.08
C TYR A 525 7.82 -14.17 -5.60
N MET A 526 8.38 -13.07 -6.06
CA MET A 526 8.68 -12.84 -7.49
C MET A 526 9.70 -13.85 -7.98
N SER A 527 9.58 -14.35 -9.21
CA SER A 527 10.60 -15.21 -9.80
C SER A 527 11.84 -14.39 -10.19
N LYS A 528 12.99 -15.06 -10.27
CA LYS A 528 14.22 -14.42 -10.73
C LYS A 528 14.07 -13.89 -12.16
N ALA A 529 13.43 -14.64 -13.04
CA ALA A 529 13.17 -14.23 -14.42
C ALA A 529 12.31 -12.95 -14.50
N GLU A 530 11.28 -12.82 -13.66
CA GLU A 530 10.46 -11.60 -13.60
C GLU A 530 11.27 -10.40 -13.08
N PHE A 531 12.06 -10.60 -12.05
CA PHE A 531 12.91 -9.55 -11.46
C PHE A 531 13.94 -9.02 -12.49
N GLU A 532 14.69 -9.92 -13.11
CA GLU A 532 15.69 -9.59 -14.15
C GLU A 532 15.04 -8.86 -15.34
N PHE A 533 13.87 -9.32 -15.77
CA PHE A 533 13.11 -8.69 -16.85
C PHE A 533 12.68 -7.26 -16.51
N ILE A 534 12.21 -7.00 -15.30
CA ILE A 534 11.81 -5.65 -14.87
C ILE A 534 13.02 -4.72 -14.92
N LEU A 535 14.19 -5.15 -14.43
CA LEU A 535 15.41 -4.34 -14.48
C LEU A 535 15.85 -4.07 -15.91
N ALA A 536 15.87 -5.09 -16.76
CA ALA A 536 16.20 -4.94 -18.18
C ALA A 536 15.24 -4.00 -18.93
N ALA A 537 13.95 -4.02 -18.60
CA ALA A 537 12.98 -3.08 -19.15
C ALA A 537 13.23 -1.63 -18.70
N ILE A 538 13.62 -1.40 -17.45
CA ILE A 538 13.98 -0.07 -16.94
C ILE A 538 15.24 0.44 -17.66
N GLU A 539 16.28 -0.38 -17.82
CA GLU A 539 17.49 -0.04 -18.56
C GLU A 539 17.18 0.27 -20.03
N PHE A 540 16.33 -0.55 -20.66
CA PHE A 540 15.85 -0.29 -22.01
C PHE A 540 15.20 1.09 -22.13
N LEU A 541 14.31 1.44 -21.20
CA LEU A 541 13.65 2.76 -21.21
C LEU A 541 14.62 3.91 -20.92
N ALA A 542 15.69 3.70 -20.16
CA ALA A 542 16.74 4.69 -19.96
C ALA A 542 17.50 4.99 -21.26
N ILE A 543 17.64 4.01 -22.13
CA ILE A 543 18.30 4.15 -23.43
C ILE A 543 17.34 4.69 -24.50
N TYR A 544 16.17 4.06 -24.64
CA TYR A 544 15.28 4.23 -25.78
C TYR A 544 13.94 4.94 -25.45
N GLY A 545 13.58 5.13 -24.18
CA GLY A 545 12.25 5.59 -23.78
C GLY A 545 11.82 6.90 -24.42
N GLN A 546 12.73 7.87 -24.58
CA GLN A 546 12.41 9.15 -25.23
C GLN A 546 12.02 9.00 -26.69
N ARG A 547 12.50 7.98 -27.42
CA ARG A 547 12.19 7.78 -28.84
C ARG A 547 10.72 7.49 -29.08
N PHE A 548 10.02 6.92 -28.09
CA PHE A 548 8.60 6.59 -28.18
C PHE A 548 7.66 7.78 -27.94
N LEU A 549 8.16 8.95 -27.51
CA LEU A 549 7.33 10.15 -27.30
C LEU A 549 6.42 10.50 -28.49
N PRO A 550 6.87 10.43 -29.76
CA PRO A 550 6.00 10.73 -30.90
C PRO A 550 4.77 9.84 -31.02
N LEU A 551 4.81 8.61 -30.45
CA LEU A 551 3.72 7.64 -30.50
C LEU A 551 2.65 7.85 -29.43
N TYR A 552 2.85 8.78 -28.49
CA TYR A 552 1.95 8.99 -27.37
C TYR A 552 1.48 10.44 -27.28
N HIS A 553 0.31 10.63 -26.72
CA HIS A 553 -0.29 11.93 -26.43
C HIS A 553 -0.55 12.09 -24.94
N LEU A 554 -0.17 13.24 -24.38
CA LEU A 554 -0.54 13.64 -23.03
C LEU A 554 -1.86 14.42 -23.07
N ASN A 555 -2.85 13.94 -22.36
CA ASN A 555 -4.03 14.74 -22.05
C ASN A 555 -3.71 15.67 -20.86
N TRP A 556 -3.69 16.96 -21.10
CA TRP A 556 -3.34 17.96 -20.10
C TRP A 556 -4.37 18.09 -18.97
N GLU A 557 -5.64 17.76 -19.25
CA GLU A 557 -6.72 17.83 -18.25
C GLU A 557 -6.67 16.67 -17.27
N THR A 558 -6.38 15.46 -17.74
CA THR A 558 -6.36 14.25 -16.89
C THR A 558 -4.96 13.81 -16.45
N GLY A 559 -3.93 14.19 -17.19
CA GLY A 559 -2.55 13.73 -17.01
C GLY A 559 -2.27 12.36 -17.62
N ASP A 560 -3.23 11.79 -18.35
CA ASP A 560 -3.11 10.46 -18.95
C ASP A 560 -2.33 10.47 -20.26
N TRP A 561 -1.53 9.43 -20.46
CA TRP A 561 -0.84 9.17 -21.70
C TRP A 561 -1.58 8.11 -22.53
N SER A 562 -1.89 8.43 -23.77
CA SER A 562 -2.58 7.56 -24.72
C SER A 562 -1.76 7.31 -25.98
N PHE A 563 -1.80 6.08 -26.49
CA PHE A 563 -1.13 5.68 -27.71
C PHE A 563 -1.87 6.20 -28.96
N MET A 564 -1.14 6.79 -29.90
CA MET A 564 -1.68 7.34 -31.12
C MET A 564 -1.47 6.39 -32.32
N LYS A 565 -2.51 5.64 -32.67
CA LYS A 565 -2.46 4.69 -33.81
C LYS A 565 -2.08 5.37 -35.14
N LYS A 566 -2.45 6.63 -35.34
CA LYS A 566 -2.16 7.41 -36.58
C LYS A 566 -0.66 7.71 -36.68
N ALA A 567 -0.02 8.12 -35.57
CA ALA A 567 1.41 8.42 -35.54
C ALA A 567 2.28 7.19 -35.85
N LEU A 568 1.80 6.00 -35.52
CA LEU A 568 2.49 4.76 -35.87
C LEU A 568 2.54 4.51 -37.38
N LYS A 569 1.46 4.85 -38.09
CA LYS A 569 1.42 4.76 -39.57
C LYS A 569 2.33 5.80 -40.22
N GLU A 570 2.27 7.03 -39.74
CA GLU A 570 3.09 8.15 -40.23
C GLU A 570 4.60 7.90 -40.01
N ALA A 571 4.97 7.34 -38.87
CA ALA A 571 6.37 6.95 -38.59
C ALA A 571 6.86 5.84 -39.54
N GLY A 572 5.96 4.94 -39.99
CA GLY A 572 6.28 3.90 -40.97
C GLY A 572 6.39 4.38 -42.44
N GLU A 573 5.76 5.50 -42.76
CA GLU A 573 5.73 6.05 -44.13
C GLU A 573 6.83 7.11 -44.35
N GLY A 574 7.31 7.76 -43.30
CA GLY A 574 8.23 8.91 -43.37
C GLY A 574 9.72 8.61 -43.33
N TYR A 575 10.13 7.41 -42.99
CA TYR A 575 11.54 6.98 -42.96
C TYR A 575 11.75 5.93 -44.05
N ASN A 576 12.54 6.26 -45.07
CA ASN A 576 13.07 5.28 -46.03
C ASN A 576 13.84 4.20 -45.27
N CYS A 577 13.14 3.10 -44.95
CA CYS A 577 13.77 1.95 -44.29
C CYS A 577 14.42 1.10 -45.37
N ASP A 578 15.74 1.19 -45.51
CA ASP A 578 16.59 0.27 -46.29
C ASP A 578 16.70 -1.14 -45.64
N PHE A 579 15.77 -1.53 -44.80
CA PHE A 579 15.64 -2.87 -44.26
C PHE A 579 14.40 -3.57 -44.81
N ASN A 580 14.58 -4.35 -45.87
CA ASN A 580 13.66 -5.37 -46.41
C ASN A 580 12.17 -4.99 -46.59
N GLY A 581 11.81 -3.73 -46.80
CA GLY A 581 10.45 -3.33 -47.19
C GLY A 581 9.31 -3.61 -46.19
N THR A 582 9.64 -3.98 -44.92
CA THR A 582 8.64 -4.32 -43.92
C THR A 582 8.20 -3.07 -43.18
N SER A 583 6.94 -2.67 -43.29
CA SER A 583 6.41 -1.54 -42.52
C SER A 583 6.37 -1.86 -41.02
N LEU A 584 6.53 -0.84 -40.17
CA LEU A 584 6.41 -0.96 -38.71
C LEU A 584 5.10 -1.67 -38.27
N ALA A 585 4.00 -1.43 -39.03
CA ALA A 585 2.71 -2.08 -38.80
C ALA A 585 2.73 -3.58 -39.14
N ASN A 586 3.54 -4.00 -40.11
CA ASN A 586 3.70 -5.41 -40.50
C ASN A 586 4.62 -6.12 -39.50
N LEU A 587 5.72 -5.51 -39.04
CA LEU A 587 6.56 -6.04 -37.97
C LEU A 587 5.74 -6.34 -36.72
N ILE A 588 4.89 -5.42 -36.27
CA ILE A 588 4.00 -5.64 -35.10
C ILE A 588 3.01 -6.78 -35.38
N LYS A 589 2.52 -6.93 -36.63
CA LYS A 589 1.65 -8.05 -37.01
C LYS A 589 2.40 -9.38 -37.02
N ASP A 590 3.61 -9.42 -37.57
CA ASP A 590 4.42 -10.64 -37.70
C ASP A 590 4.83 -11.16 -36.30
N PHE A 591 5.16 -10.27 -35.38
CA PHE A 591 5.39 -10.63 -33.97
C PHE A 591 4.13 -11.12 -33.26
N ASN A 592 2.93 -10.66 -33.67
CA ASN A 592 1.65 -11.16 -33.13
C ASN A 592 1.26 -12.53 -33.73
N LEU A 593 1.63 -12.83 -34.96
CA LEU A 593 1.33 -14.10 -35.63
C LEU A 593 2.24 -15.24 -35.16
N GLY A 594 3.46 -14.94 -34.70
CA GLY A 594 4.38 -15.91 -34.13
C GLY A 594 3.96 -16.45 -32.75
N CYS A 595 2.90 -15.92 -32.16
CA CYS A 595 2.33 -16.35 -30.86
C CYS A 595 1.04 -17.18 -31.00
N ASN A 596 0.70 -17.69 -32.19
CA ASN A 596 -0.42 -18.64 -32.35
C ASN A 596 0.06 -20.05 -32.03
N ASP A 597 0.08 -20.38 -30.74
CA ASP A 597 0.60 -21.63 -30.23
C ASP A 597 -0.41 -22.76 -30.27
N SER A 598 0.03 -23.90 -30.82
CA SER A 598 -0.57 -25.22 -30.59
C SER A 598 -0.56 -25.56 -29.08
N LYS A 599 -1.54 -26.36 -28.62
CA LYS A 599 -1.73 -26.74 -27.20
C LYS A 599 -0.46 -27.35 -26.55
N GLU A 600 0.44 -27.93 -27.33
CA GLU A 600 1.69 -28.55 -26.85
C GLU A 600 2.77 -27.54 -26.38
N ASN A 601 2.70 -26.27 -26.80
CA ASN A 601 3.63 -25.23 -26.38
C ASN A 601 3.27 -24.55 -25.05
N LYS A 602 2.02 -24.66 -24.60
CA LYS A 602 1.58 -23.99 -23.36
C LYS A 602 2.24 -24.50 -22.09
N ASP A 603 2.54 -25.78 -22.04
CA ASP A 603 3.20 -26.40 -20.87
C ASP A 603 4.70 -26.05 -20.79
N LYS A 604 5.35 -25.79 -21.93
CA LYS A 604 6.75 -25.34 -21.98
C LYS A 604 6.92 -23.86 -21.63
N GLU A 605 5.92 -23.04 -21.89
CA GLU A 605 5.94 -21.59 -21.57
C GLU A 605 5.79 -21.29 -20.07
N THR A 606 5.34 -22.23 -19.26
CA THR A 606 5.21 -22.10 -17.81
C THR A 606 6.52 -22.37 -17.06
N THR A 607 7.52 -22.92 -17.73
CA THR A 607 8.87 -23.12 -17.16
C THR A 607 9.63 -21.80 -17.10
N GLU A 608 10.57 -21.66 -16.16
CA GLU A 608 11.40 -20.47 -16.01
C GLU A 608 12.15 -20.12 -17.33
N ALA A 609 12.74 -21.12 -17.98
CA ALA A 609 13.39 -20.96 -19.29
C ALA A 609 12.42 -20.49 -20.40
N GLY A 610 11.18 -20.94 -20.40
CA GLY A 610 10.14 -20.47 -21.32
C GLY A 610 9.77 -19.01 -21.09
N LEU A 611 9.71 -18.59 -19.83
CA LEU A 611 9.49 -17.20 -19.44
C LEU A 611 10.64 -16.28 -19.88
N GLU A 612 11.87 -16.68 -19.64
CA GLU A 612 13.06 -15.94 -20.06
C GLU A 612 13.09 -15.73 -21.58
N CYS A 613 12.81 -16.77 -22.35
CA CYS A 613 12.72 -16.68 -23.81
C CYS A 613 11.63 -15.69 -24.26
N LYS A 614 10.46 -15.70 -23.59
CA LYS A 614 9.36 -14.77 -23.88
C LYS A 614 9.71 -13.33 -23.54
N TYR A 615 10.35 -13.09 -22.42
CA TYR A 615 10.81 -11.76 -21.99
C TYR A 615 11.91 -11.22 -22.92
N ALA A 616 12.84 -12.05 -23.35
CA ALA A 616 13.86 -11.69 -24.34
C ALA A 616 13.21 -11.23 -25.67
N LYS A 617 12.19 -11.93 -26.17
CA LYS A 617 11.43 -11.54 -27.36
C LYS A 617 10.74 -10.18 -27.21
N PHE A 618 10.21 -9.86 -26.01
CA PHE A 618 9.60 -8.55 -25.77
C PHE A 618 10.63 -7.41 -25.84
N LEU A 619 11.81 -7.61 -25.25
CA LEU A 619 12.91 -6.64 -25.30
C LEU A 619 13.44 -6.45 -26.73
N GLU A 620 13.59 -7.53 -27.48
CA GLU A 620 14.05 -7.52 -28.86
C GLU A 620 13.04 -6.78 -29.77
N THR A 621 11.75 -7.10 -29.64
CA THR A 621 10.68 -6.39 -30.37
C THR A 621 10.71 -4.90 -30.08
N ALA A 622 10.81 -4.53 -28.79
CA ALA A 622 10.87 -3.13 -28.37
C ALA A 622 12.13 -2.42 -28.95
N LYS A 623 13.27 -3.10 -29.03
CA LYS A 623 14.52 -2.59 -29.63
C LYS A 623 14.35 -2.33 -31.13
N HIS A 624 13.77 -3.28 -31.88
CA HIS A 624 13.48 -3.10 -33.30
C HIS A 624 12.59 -1.88 -33.58
N ILE A 625 11.55 -1.70 -32.77
CA ILE A 625 10.69 -0.51 -32.88
C ILE A 625 11.45 0.77 -32.56
N ALA A 626 12.25 0.76 -31.47
CA ALA A 626 12.99 1.93 -31.02
C ALA A 626 14.00 2.46 -32.06
N VAL A 627 14.67 1.58 -32.81
CA VAL A 627 15.66 2.00 -33.83
C VAL A 627 15.00 2.66 -35.05
N MET A 628 13.74 2.37 -35.31
CA MET A 628 12.97 3.02 -36.38
C MET A 628 12.42 4.41 -35.98
N LEU A 629 12.49 4.77 -34.71
CA LEU A 629 11.99 6.03 -34.18
C LEU A 629 13.11 7.07 -34.02
N PRO A 630 12.81 8.36 -34.14
CA PRO A 630 13.82 9.43 -34.07
C PRO A 630 14.53 9.40 -32.71
N LYS A 631 15.88 9.46 -32.74
CA LYS A 631 16.74 9.48 -31.53
C LYS A 631 16.42 10.69 -30.63
N PHE A 632 16.17 11.84 -31.26
CA PHE A 632 15.86 13.12 -30.60
C PHE A 632 14.51 13.63 -31.12
N PRO A 633 13.39 13.13 -30.59
CA PRO A 633 12.09 13.61 -31.02
C PRO A 633 11.90 15.08 -30.66
N THR A 634 11.18 15.80 -31.49
CA THR A 634 10.81 17.20 -31.24
C THR A 634 9.92 17.31 -30.00
N GLN A 635 10.10 18.38 -29.24
CA GLN A 635 9.22 18.66 -28.11
C GLN A 635 7.81 18.99 -28.61
N ARG A 636 6.80 18.46 -27.95
CA ARG A 636 5.40 18.75 -28.26
C ARG A 636 5.01 20.15 -27.85
N ARG A 637 3.98 20.67 -28.51
CA ARG A 637 3.35 21.93 -28.09
C ARG A 637 2.73 21.77 -26.71
N ILE A 638 3.04 22.74 -25.87
CA ILE A 638 2.43 22.95 -24.55
C ILE A 638 1.25 23.91 -24.79
N PRO A 639 0.10 23.74 -24.12
CA PRO A 639 -0.96 24.76 -24.16
C PRO A 639 -0.42 26.17 -23.88
N GLU A 640 -0.90 27.16 -24.61
CA GLU A 640 -0.35 28.54 -24.58
C GLU A 640 -0.48 29.21 -23.22
N ASP A 641 -1.45 28.79 -22.42
CA ASP A 641 -1.73 29.29 -21.06
C ASP A 641 -1.00 28.52 -19.96
N ILE A 642 -0.16 27.53 -20.29
CA ILE A 642 0.74 26.84 -19.38
C ILE A 642 2.14 27.41 -19.53
N ASP A 643 2.70 27.95 -18.44
CA ASP A 643 4.09 28.34 -18.41
C ASP A 643 5.01 27.11 -18.55
N PRO A 644 5.85 27.03 -19.61
CA PRO A 644 6.76 25.90 -19.83
C PRO A 644 7.77 25.69 -18.70
N SER A 645 8.06 26.71 -17.89
CA SER A 645 8.97 26.62 -16.75
C SER A 645 8.40 25.75 -15.62
N LEU A 646 7.07 25.63 -15.51
CA LEU A 646 6.40 24.78 -14.53
C LEU A 646 6.59 23.28 -14.80
N LEU A 647 6.86 22.91 -16.05
CA LEU A 647 7.01 21.51 -16.41
C LEU A 647 8.41 21.01 -15.98
N SER A 648 8.45 20.23 -14.94
CA SER A 648 9.66 19.55 -14.47
C SER A 648 10.05 18.31 -15.30
N PHE A 649 9.29 17.97 -16.35
CA PHE A 649 9.47 16.81 -17.21
C PHE A 649 9.38 17.14 -18.69
N ARG A 650 9.85 16.21 -19.55
CA ARG A 650 9.79 16.31 -21.00
C ARG A 650 8.48 15.67 -21.52
N VAL A 651 7.83 16.36 -22.48
CA VAL A 651 6.67 15.90 -23.25
C VAL A 651 6.99 15.80 -24.73
#